data_160bc50c21757cef6d62ba0289203e67
#
_entry.id   160bc50c21757cef6d62ba0289203e67
#
_cell.length_a   1.000
_cell.length_b   1.000
_cell.length_c   1.000
_cell.angle_alpha   90.00
_cell.angle_beta   90.00
_cell.angle_gamma   90.00
#
_symmetry.space_group_name_H-M   'P 1'
#
loop_
_entity.id
_entity.type
_entity.pdbx_description
1 polymer ?
#
loop_
_entity_poly.entity_id
_entity_poly.type
_entity_poly.pdbx_seq_one_letter_code
_entity_poly.pdbx_strand_id
1 'polypeptide(L)'
;MAVAVIASSCVSKNDDQIIGKQNPEVKNGRMTPEVLWAFGRVGGLQVSPDTKKVLYSVSYYSIAEDKGNSELFVMNADGSDKKQITETATREASAKWMNDNKRIAFLSAESGSMQLWIMNADGSDRKQITEREGGINDFAFSPDETKLLFVADVKYGERTVDKHPDLPKTSGIIVNDLMYKHWDEWVQTIPHPFIANFENSKIADEKDLLDGEPFESPMKPFGGVEQLAWSPDGKTIAYTSRKKTGKAYAISTNSDIYFYDIATGKTENKTEGMMGYDINPSFSPDGKWLAWESMEHDGCESDKNRLFVMNLVTGEKNDLSANFDQNSEGLQWTADSKSIYFTSVWHALTQIYRADVLENKITQITKGQHDYEAVVPAGDKLLALRHSMSKPNEIYSVNLQNGEATELSFENKDLLSKLEMGKVEERWVTTTDNKQMLVWVIYPPKFDPTKKYPTLLYCQGGPQSAVSQFWSYRWNFQIMAANDYIIVAPNRRGLPGFGGEWLAQISGDYGGQNMKDYLSAIDDVAKEPYVNKDKLGCVGASYGGFSAFWLAGHHQKRFKAFIAHDGMFNLPQQYLETEEMWFVNWDLGGAYWEKDNKTAQNSYSNSPHLFVDKWDTPILVIHGEKDYRILASQGMAAFNAAILRGVPAEMLIFPDENHWVLKPQNGVLWQRTFIGWLDKWLK
;
A
#
# COMPACT_ATOMS: atom_id res chain seq x y z
N MET A 1 -55.02 -30.09 -20.77
CA MET A 1 -54.33 -29.05 -21.53
C MET A 1 -53.87 -27.99 -20.54
N ALA A 2 -52.64 -27.99 -20.18
CA ALA A 2 -52.02 -26.94 -19.37
C ALA A 2 -50.94 -26.26 -20.23
N VAL A 3 -51.18 -24.99 -20.52
CA VAL A 3 -50.26 -24.15 -21.31
C VAL A 3 -49.16 -23.65 -20.37
N ALA A 4 -47.95 -24.13 -20.58
CA ALA A 4 -46.76 -23.60 -19.93
C ALA A 4 -46.36 -22.30 -20.62
N VAL A 5 -46.48 -21.18 -19.92
CA VAL A 5 -45.92 -19.90 -20.33
C VAL A 5 -44.42 -19.92 -19.98
N ILE A 6 -43.60 -20.07 -20.99
CA ILE A 6 -42.14 -19.86 -20.87
C ILE A 6 -41.91 -18.35 -20.80
N ALA A 7 -41.66 -17.84 -19.59
CA ALA A 7 -41.14 -16.49 -19.43
C ALA A 7 -39.68 -16.48 -19.89
N SER A 8 -39.45 -15.99 -21.08
CA SER A 8 -38.11 -15.62 -21.58
C SER A 8 -37.64 -14.43 -20.76
N SER A 9 -36.72 -14.66 -19.79
CA SER A 9 -35.98 -13.60 -19.15
C SER A 9 -35.07 -12.98 -20.19
N CYS A 10 -35.45 -11.85 -20.73
CA CYS A 10 -34.53 -10.94 -21.35
C CYS A 10 -33.50 -10.52 -20.29
N VAL A 11 -32.31 -11.12 -20.33
CA VAL A 11 -31.13 -10.54 -19.71
C VAL A 11 -30.89 -9.24 -20.49
N SER A 12 -31.29 -8.10 -19.93
CA SER A 12 -30.86 -6.81 -20.42
C SER A 12 -29.33 -6.84 -20.36
N LYS A 13 -28.65 -6.64 -21.51
CA LYS A 13 -27.29 -6.16 -21.50
C LYS A 13 -27.33 -4.88 -20.66
N ASN A 14 -26.74 -4.90 -19.48
CA ASN A 14 -26.46 -3.68 -18.75
C ASN A 14 -25.59 -2.85 -19.68
N ASP A 15 -26.07 -1.69 -20.11
CA ASP A 15 -25.25 -0.65 -20.66
C ASP A 15 -24.19 -0.39 -19.59
N ASP A 16 -22.90 -0.53 -19.94
CA ASP A 16 -21.80 -0.29 -19.02
C ASP A 16 -21.84 1.17 -18.59
N GLN A 17 -22.34 1.41 -17.37
CA GLN A 17 -22.55 2.75 -16.86
C GLN A 17 -21.21 3.38 -16.54
N ILE A 18 -20.93 4.55 -17.09
CA ILE A 18 -19.74 5.34 -16.76
C ILE A 18 -19.86 5.81 -15.32
N ILE A 19 -18.86 5.44 -14.50
CA ILE A 19 -18.81 5.84 -13.10
C ILE A 19 -17.96 7.11 -13.00
N GLY A 20 -18.62 8.22 -12.75
CA GLY A 20 -17.99 9.53 -12.54
C GLY A 20 -18.14 10.03 -11.10
N LYS A 21 -17.87 11.32 -10.92
CA LYS A 21 -17.93 12.03 -9.65
C LYS A 21 -19.28 11.91 -8.97
N GLN A 22 -19.28 11.50 -7.70
CA GLN A 22 -20.47 11.35 -6.87
C GLN A 22 -20.71 12.61 -6.04
N ASN A 23 -21.99 12.95 -5.78
CA ASN A 23 -22.38 14.12 -4.99
C ASN A 23 -23.38 13.72 -3.89
N PRO A 24 -22.95 13.02 -2.84
CA PRO A 24 -23.84 12.64 -1.74
C PRO A 24 -24.28 13.86 -0.94
N GLU A 25 -25.43 13.74 -0.29
CA GLU A 25 -25.89 14.72 0.69
C GLU A 25 -24.98 14.70 1.94
N VAL A 26 -24.45 15.87 2.31
CA VAL A 26 -23.70 16.02 3.58
C VAL A 26 -24.64 16.62 4.64
N LYS A 27 -24.99 15.81 5.64
CA LYS A 27 -25.86 16.23 6.73
C LYS A 27 -25.05 16.78 7.90
N ASN A 28 -25.39 17.99 8.35
CA ASN A 28 -24.78 18.65 9.52
C ASN A 28 -23.24 18.73 9.48
N GLY A 29 -22.64 18.78 8.28
CA GLY A 29 -21.19 18.82 8.12
C GLY A 29 -20.47 17.52 8.50
N ARG A 30 -21.16 16.41 8.70
CA ARG A 30 -20.58 15.16 9.19
C ARG A 30 -20.18 14.25 8.04
N MET A 31 -19.01 13.65 8.15
CA MET A 31 -18.57 12.59 7.23
C MET A 31 -19.32 11.29 7.53
N THR A 32 -19.90 10.69 6.49
CA THR A 32 -20.53 9.36 6.54
C THR A 32 -19.74 8.39 5.65
N PRO A 33 -19.99 7.08 5.72
CA PRO A 33 -19.39 6.12 4.80
C PRO A 33 -19.58 6.49 3.33
N GLU A 34 -20.80 6.90 2.96
CA GLU A 34 -21.14 7.29 1.59
C GLU A 34 -20.39 8.55 1.15
N VAL A 35 -20.21 9.50 2.05
CA VAL A 35 -19.43 10.73 1.80
C VAL A 35 -17.96 10.40 1.65
N LEU A 36 -17.41 9.51 2.48
CA LEU A 36 -16.01 9.08 2.37
C LEU A 36 -15.74 8.40 1.01
N TRP A 37 -16.64 7.53 0.57
CA TRP A 37 -16.48 6.83 -0.71
C TRP A 37 -16.72 7.69 -1.94
N ALA A 38 -17.33 8.87 -1.78
CA ALA A 38 -17.58 9.81 -2.87
C ALA A 38 -16.38 10.71 -3.22
N PHE A 39 -15.33 10.73 -2.40
CA PHE A 39 -14.12 11.49 -2.74
C PHE A 39 -13.45 10.95 -3.99
N GLY A 40 -13.14 11.83 -4.94
CA GLY A 40 -12.27 11.50 -6.08
C GLY A 40 -10.84 11.22 -5.59
N ARG A 41 -10.28 10.10 -6.04
CA ARG A 41 -8.94 9.66 -5.66
C ARG A 41 -7.95 10.07 -6.73
N VAL A 42 -7.26 11.19 -6.51
CA VAL A 42 -6.25 11.74 -7.42
C VAL A 42 -4.97 10.90 -7.33
N GLY A 43 -4.44 10.47 -8.48
CA GLY A 43 -3.25 9.62 -8.57
C GLY A 43 -2.60 9.69 -9.96
N GLY A 44 -1.66 8.79 -10.24
CA GLY A 44 -1.05 8.60 -11.57
C GLY A 44 -0.34 9.85 -12.12
N LEU A 45 0.29 10.65 -11.25
CA LEU A 45 0.93 11.92 -11.60
C LEU A 45 2.10 11.74 -12.56
N GLN A 46 2.02 12.37 -13.72
CA GLN A 46 3.05 12.41 -14.75
C GLN A 46 3.24 13.83 -15.29
N VAL A 47 4.47 14.19 -15.63
CA VAL A 47 4.81 15.47 -16.28
C VAL A 47 5.21 15.20 -17.73
N SER A 48 4.75 16.04 -18.67
CA SER A 48 5.17 15.93 -20.07
C SER A 48 6.68 16.15 -20.23
N PRO A 49 7.35 15.53 -21.23
CA PRO A 49 8.79 15.70 -21.46
C PRO A 49 9.25 17.16 -21.55
N ASP A 50 8.42 18.06 -22.08
CA ASP A 50 8.69 19.50 -22.14
C ASP A 50 8.32 20.26 -20.85
N THR A 51 7.90 19.57 -19.80
CA THR A 51 7.54 20.07 -18.47
C THR A 51 6.37 21.06 -18.42
N LYS A 52 5.58 21.18 -19.52
CA LYS A 52 4.50 22.17 -19.60
C LYS A 52 3.14 21.64 -19.21
N LYS A 53 2.94 20.33 -19.26
CA LYS A 53 1.66 19.68 -18.98
C LYS A 53 1.79 18.61 -17.91
N VAL A 54 0.68 18.36 -17.25
CA VAL A 54 0.51 17.33 -16.21
C VAL A 54 -0.59 16.39 -16.66
N LEU A 55 -0.29 15.11 -16.67
CA LEU A 55 -1.24 14.01 -16.84
C LEU A 55 -1.46 13.38 -15.46
N TYR A 56 -2.69 13.08 -15.11
CA TYR A 56 -3.03 12.41 -13.84
C TYR A 56 -4.35 11.66 -14.00
N SER A 57 -4.63 10.78 -13.07
CA SER A 57 -5.88 10.03 -13.00
C SER A 57 -6.73 10.47 -11.82
N VAL A 58 -8.05 10.31 -11.94
CA VAL A 58 -8.98 10.40 -10.82
C VAL A 58 -9.87 9.16 -10.83
N SER A 59 -9.85 8.42 -9.73
CA SER A 59 -10.73 7.26 -9.56
C SER A 59 -11.98 7.68 -8.78
N TYR A 60 -13.15 7.26 -9.29
CA TYR A 60 -14.45 7.43 -8.67
C TYR A 60 -15.08 6.08 -8.37
N TYR A 61 -15.96 6.04 -7.40
CA TYR A 61 -16.62 4.81 -6.97
C TYR A 61 -18.13 5.00 -6.89
N SER A 62 -18.88 4.01 -7.36
CA SER A 62 -20.34 3.92 -7.18
C SER A 62 -20.64 2.82 -6.18
N ILE A 63 -21.29 3.19 -5.06
CA ILE A 63 -21.76 2.21 -4.08
C ILE A 63 -22.91 1.39 -4.69
N ALA A 64 -23.76 2.01 -5.53
CA ALA A 64 -24.90 1.32 -6.15
C ALA A 64 -24.44 0.20 -7.10
N GLU A 65 -23.41 0.48 -7.90
CA GLU A 65 -22.83 -0.47 -8.87
C GLU A 65 -21.77 -1.41 -8.24
N ASP A 66 -21.37 -1.15 -7.01
CA ASP A 66 -20.26 -1.83 -6.32
C ASP A 66 -18.97 -1.86 -7.14
N LYS A 67 -18.68 -0.77 -7.85
CA LYS A 67 -17.55 -0.66 -8.80
C LYS A 67 -16.84 0.68 -8.68
N GLY A 68 -15.59 0.70 -9.10
CA GLY A 68 -14.81 1.91 -9.32
C GLY A 68 -14.43 2.06 -10.79
N ASN A 69 -14.16 3.29 -11.21
CA ASN A 69 -13.61 3.64 -12.49
C ASN A 69 -12.53 4.71 -12.34
N SER A 70 -11.57 4.75 -13.25
CA SER A 70 -10.46 5.71 -13.24
C SER A 70 -10.34 6.37 -14.59
N GLU A 71 -10.43 7.69 -14.60
CA GLU A 71 -10.37 8.53 -15.80
C GLU A 71 -9.09 9.36 -15.81
N LEU A 72 -8.64 9.71 -17.02
CA LEU A 72 -7.44 10.50 -17.25
C LEU A 72 -7.76 11.98 -17.44
N PHE A 73 -6.90 12.81 -16.90
CA PHE A 73 -6.99 14.27 -16.97
C PHE A 73 -5.66 14.87 -17.38
N VAL A 74 -5.72 15.97 -18.12
CA VAL A 74 -4.55 16.80 -18.46
C VAL A 74 -4.80 18.22 -18.02
N MET A 75 -3.77 18.89 -17.48
CA MET A 75 -3.75 20.32 -17.18
C MET A 75 -2.39 20.93 -17.53
N ASN A 76 -2.29 22.25 -17.59
CA ASN A 76 -0.98 22.91 -17.65
C ASN A 76 -0.22 22.73 -16.32
N ALA A 77 1.12 22.82 -16.35
CA ALA A 77 1.97 22.66 -15.18
C ALA A 77 1.80 23.74 -14.10
N ASP A 78 1.00 24.80 -14.38
CA ASP A 78 0.58 25.82 -13.42
C ASP A 78 -0.81 25.55 -12.83
N GLY A 79 -1.47 24.44 -13.19
CA GLY A 79 -2.82 24.04 -12.77
C GLY A 79 -3.95 24.59 -13.63
N SER A 80 -3.65 25.43 -14.64
CA SER A 80 -4.66 25.96 -15.57
C SER A 80 -5.08 24.96 -16.64
N ASP A 81 -6.18 25.23 -17.35
CA ASP A 81 -6.70 24.46 -18.50
C ASP A 81 -6.90 22.95 -18.20
N LYS A 82 -7.48 22.65 -17.05
CA LYS A 82 -7.81 21.27 -16.65
C LYS A 82 -8.87 20.69 -17.59
N LYS A 83 -8.58 19.50 -18.14
CA LYS A 83 -9.49 18.73 -19.01
C LYS A 83 -9.50 17.27 -18.64
N GLN A 84 -10.67 16.68 -18.55
CA GLN A 84 -10.86 15.22 -18.60
C GLN A 84 -10.68 14.79 -20.06
N ILE A 85 -9.85 13.77 -20.31
CA ILE A 85 -9.50 13.30 -21.65
C ILE A 85 -9.99 11.88 -21.93
N THR A 86 -10.49 11.18 -20.92
CA THR A 86 -11.21 9.90 -21.08
C THR A 86 -12.53 9.95 -20.33
N GLU A 87 -13.54 9.27 -20.89
CA GLU A 87 -14.84 9.09 -20.28
C GLU A 87 -15.39 7.75 -20.77
N THR A 88 -14.97 6.68 -20.11
CA THR A 88 -15.26 5.30 -20.53
C THR A 88 -15.88 4.48 -19.38
N ALA A 89 -16.49 3.35 -19.71
CA ALA A 89 -17.03 2.44 -18.72
C ALA A 89 -15.95 1.54 -18.08
N THR A 90 -14.73 1.59 -18.60
CA THR A 90 -13.60 0.77 -18.17
C THR A 90 -12.48 1.65 -17.63
N ARG A 91 -11.74 1.09 -16.65
CA ARG A 91 -10.62 1.79 -16.02
C ARG A 91 -9.47 2.02 -16.98
N GLU A 92 -8.94 3.25 -17.03
CA GLU A 92 -7.61 3.57 -17.53
C GLU A 92 -6.57 3.58 -16.42
N ALA A 93 -5.39 3.03 -16.71
CA ALA A 93 -4.30 2.90 -15.74
C ALA A 93 -2.92 3.13 -16.40
N SER A 94 -1.89 3.32 -15.55
CA SER A 94 -0.47 3.41 -15.97
C SER A 94 -0.22 4.38 -17.11
N ALA A 95 -0.98 5.50 -17.18
CA ALA A 95 -0.87 6.45 -18.28
C ALA A 95 0.46 7.20 -18.25
N LYS A 96 1.12 7.30 -19.42
CA LYS A 96 2.43 7.93 -19.60
C LYS A 96 2.46 8.81 -20.83
N TRP A 97 3.14 9.95 -20.76
CA TRP A 97 3.43 10.77 -21.91
C TRP A 97 4.39 10.06 -22.86
N MET A 98 4.16 10.20 -24.17
CA MET A 98 5.18 9.89 -25.17
C MET A 98 6.12 11.09 -25.40
N ASN A 99 7.30 10.84 -25.94
CA ASN A 99 8.36 11.84 -26.13
C ASN A 99 7.96 13.02 -27.03
N ASP A 100 6.94 12.85 -27.85
CA ASP A 100 6.44 13.90 -28.75
C ASP A 100 5.60 14.99 -28.05
N ASN A 101 5.33 14.87 -26.74
CA ASN A 101 4.46 15.76 -25.95
C ASN A 101 3.00 15.84 -26.47
N LYS A 102 2.59 14.95 -27.37
CA LYS A 102 1.30 14.99 -28.03
C LYS A 102 0.46 13.74 -27.80
N ARG A 103 1.10 12.61 -27.55
CA ARG A 103 0.44 11.32 -27.35
C ARG A 103 0.64 10.82 -25.93
N ILE A 104 -0.34 10.03 -25.50
CA ILE A 104 -0.37 9.37 -24.21
C ILE A 104 -0.56 7.88 -24.46
N ALA A 105 0.29 7.06 -23.83
CA ALA A 105 0.15 5.62 -23.78
C ALA A 105 -0.47 5.23 -22.43
N PHE A 106 -1.37 4.25 -22.39
CA PHE A 106 -2.09 3.86 -21.18
C PHE A 106 -2.62 2.44 -21.29
N LEU A 107 -2.96 1.85 -20.16
CA LEU A 107 -3.64 0.56 -20.09
C LEU A 107 -5.16 0.77 -20.01
N SER A 108 -5.91 -0.05 -20.77
CA SER A 108 -7.37 -0.11 -20.68
C SER A 108 -7.88 -1.53 -20.94
N ALA A 109 -8.94 -1.90 -20.22
CA ALA A 109 -9.63 -3.18 -20.40
C ALA A 109 -10.79 -3.11 -21.43
N GLU A 110 -10.88 -2.05 -22.23
CA GLU A 110 -11.96 -1.80 -23.21
C GLU A 110 -12.15 -2.97 -24.21
N SER A 111 -11.09 -3.70 -24.52
CA SER A 111 -11.14 -4.88 -25.39
C SER A 111 -11.37 -6.21 -24.66
N GLY A 112 -11.70 -6.20 -23.36
CA GLY A 112 -12.01 -7.38 -22.54
C GLY A 112 -10.89 -7.83 -21.60
N SER A 113 -9.64 -7.40 -21.84
CA SER A 113 -8.49 -7.57 -20.93
C SER A 113 -7.62 -6.32 -20.96
N MET A 114 -6.77 -6.13 -19.93
CA MET A 114 -5.87 -4.97 -19.87
C MET A 114 -4.86 -5.02 -21.01
N GLN A 115 -4.93 -4.05 -21.91
CA GLN A 115 -4.05 -3.91 -23.08
C GLN A 115 -3.45 -2.51 -23.14
N LEU A 116 -2.33 -2.39 -23.84
CA LEU A 116 -1.73 -1.08 -24.13
C LEU A 116 -2.51 -0.38 -25.24
N TRP A 117 -2.83 0.88 -24.99
CA TRP A 117 -3.46 1.81 -25.93
C TRP A 117 -2.62 3.08 -26.05
N ILE A 118 -2.74 3.76 -27.18
CA ILE A 118 -2.19 5.09 -27.42
C ILE A 118 -3.30 6.01 -27.91
N MET A 119 -3.31 7.26 -27.45
CA MET A 119 -4.22 8.31 -27.90
C MET A 119 -3.51 9.66 -27.98
N ASN A 120 -4.13 10.64 -28.63
CA ASN A 120 -3.70 12.04 -28.54
C ASN A 120 -3.96 12.59 -27.13
N ALA A 121 -3.19 13.61 -26.72
CA ALA A 121 -3.31 14.25 -25.41
C ALA A 121 -4.65 14.98 -25.17
N ASP A 122 -5.50 15.09 -26.19
CA ASP A 122 -6.87 15.59 -26.08
C ASP A 122 -7.93 14.48 -25.96
N GLY A 123 -7.49 13.21 -25.90
CA GLY A 123 -8.35 12.02 -25.82
C GLY A 123 -8.77 11.43 -27.16
N SER A 124 -8.45 12.09 -28.30
CA SER A 124 -8.80 11.61 -29.64
C SER A 124 -7.85 10.51 -30.14
N ASP A 125 -8.25 9.83 -31.23
CA ASP A 125 -7.46 8.83 -31.98
C ASP A 125 -6.94 7.68 -31.09
N ARG A 126 -7.81 7.10 -30.26
CA ARG A 126 -7.49 5.95 -29.40
C ARG A 126 -7.21 4.72 -30.26
N LYS A 127 -6.06 4.08 -30.06
CA LYS A 127 -5.64 2.86 -30.77
C LYS A 127 -5.12 1.83 -29.79
N GLN A 128 -5.64 0.62 -29.88
CA GLN A 128 -5.07 -0.54 -29.21
C GLN A 128 -3.75 -0.95 -29.86
N ILE A 129 -2.74 -1.22 -29.05
CA ILE A 129 -1.38 -1.56 -29.47
C ILE A 129 -1.08 -3.04 -29.25
N THR A 130 -1.57 -3.61 -28.14
CA THR A 130 -1.37 -5.02 -27.79
C THR A 130 -2.69 -5.77 -27.86
N GLU A 131 -2.62 -7.07 -28.24
CA GLU A 131 -3.75 -8.01 -28.27
C GLU A 131 -3.33 -9.33 -27.62
N ARG A 132 -2.66 -9.26 -26.47
CA ARG A 132 -2.12 -10.43 -25.78
C ARG A 132 -3.23 -11.15 -25.01
N GLU A 133 -3.28 -12.50 -25.14
CA GLU A 133 -4.12 -13.33 -24.28
C GLU A 133 -3.70 -13.15 -22.82
N GLY A 134 -4.66 -12.94 -21.92
CA GLY A 134 -4.39 -12.62 -20.52
C GLY A 134 -4.04 -11.15 -20.25
N GLY A 135 -3.75 -10.36 -21.27
CA GLY A 135 -3.42 -8.94 -21.14
C GLY A 135 -1.97 -8.67 -20.76
N ILE A 136 -1.70 -7.42 -20.35
CA ILE A 136 -0.42 -6.98 -19.80
C ILE A 136 -0.65 -6.24 -18.48
N ASN A 137 0.33 -6.30 -17.57
CA ASN A 137 0.20 -5.75 -16.23
C ASN A 137 0.70 -4.30 -16.13
N ASP A 138 1.79 -3.96 -16.82
CA ASP A 138 2.36 -2.62 -16.94
C ASP A 138 3.33 -2.52 -18.12
N PHE A 139 3.85 -1.33 -18.42
CA PHE A 139 4.73 -1.09 -19.58
C PHE A 139 5.69 0.09 -19.39
N ALA A 140 6.77 0.11 -20.17
CA ALA A 140 7.67 1.26 -20.34
C ALA A 140 8.27 1.25 -21.75
N PHE A 141 8.26 2.41 -22.44
CA PHE A 141 8.97 2.55 -23.72
C PHE A 141 10.48 2.74 -23.50
N SER A 142 11.28 2.28 -24.47
CA SER A 142 12.69 2.68 -24.55
C SER A 142 12.84 4.19 -24.71
N PRO A 143 13.98 4.81 -24.34
CA PRO A 143 14.17 6.25 -24.47
C PRO A 143 13.95 6.81 -25.88
N ASP A 144 14.19 6.02 -26.93
CA ASP A 144 13.97 6.36 -28.35
C ASP A 144 12.59 5.93 -28.86
N GLU A 145 11.76 5.31 -28.02
CA GLU A 145 10.45 4.76 -28.36
C GLU A 145 10.46 3.73 -29.50
N THR A 146 11.58 3.09 -29.78
CA THR A 146 11.66 2.01 -30.79
C THR A 146 11.35 0.63 -30.20
N LYS A 147 11.30 0.53 -28.87
CA LYS A 147 11.01 -0.71 -28.15
C LYS A 147 10.01 -0.48 -27.02
N LEU A 148 9.24 -1.52 -26.75
CA LEU A 148 8.32 -1.62 -25.61
C LEU A 148 8.85 -2.67 -24.65
N LEU A 149 9.03 -2.30 -23.38
CA LEU A 149 9.15 -3.21 -22.23
C LEU A 149 7.75 -3.33 -21.63
N PHE A 150 7.28 -4.53 -21.38
CA PHE A 150 5.99 -4.74 -20.72
C PHE A 150 6.03 -5.97 -19.81
N VAL A 151 5.13 -6.00 -18.84
CA VAL A 151 4.98 -7.09 -17.89
C VAL A 151 3.74 -7.91 -18.24
N ALA A 152 3.90 -9.22 -18.32
CA ALA A 152 2.77 -10.13 -18.51
C ALA A 152 2.99 -11.42 -17.72
N ASP A 153 1.89 -12.06 -17.34
CA ASP A 153 1.94 -13.30 -16.59
C ASP A 153 2.32 -14.49 -17.49
N VAL A 154 3.18 -15.34 -16.97
CA VAL A 154 3.56 -16.61 -17.57
C VAL A 154 3.18 -17.77 -16.64
N LYS A 155 3.02 -18.96 -17.18
CA LYS A 155 2.70 -20.15 -16.41
C LYS A 155 3.81 -20.47 -15.41
N TYR A 156 3.44 -20.70 -14.14
CA TYR A 156 4.37 -21.12 -13.09
C TYR A 156 4.21 -22.61 -12.77
N GLY A 157 5.27 -23.36 -12.96
CA GLY A 157 5.32 -24.78 -12.63
C GLY A 157 4.35 -25.65 -13.45
N GLU A 158 4.15 -26.88 -12.99
CA GLU A 158 3.25 -27.85 -13.60
C GLU A 158 1.90 -27.85 -12.86
N ARG A 159 0.81 -27.57 -13.58
CA ARG A 159 -0.54 -27.55 -13.00
C ARG A 159 -1.11 -28.96 -12.86
N THR A 160 -2.11 -29.12 -12.02
CA THR A 160 -2.82 -30.42 -11.85
C THR A 160 -3.36 -30.96 -13.16
N VAL A 161 -3.90 -30.10 -14.03
CA VAL A 161 -4.44 -30.50 -15.35
C VAL A 161 -3.34 -30.93 -16.34
N ASP A 162 -2.11 -30.49 -16.15
CA ASP A 162 -0.97 -30.91 -16.97
C ASP A 162 -0.51 -32.35 -16.57
N LYS A 163 -0.62 -32.67 -15.27
CA LYS A 163 -0.36 -34.05 -14.74
C LYS A 163 -1.49 -35.00 -15.04
N HIS A 164 -2.71 -34.53 -15.10
CA HIS A 164 -3.94 -35.29 -15.31
C HIS A 164 -4.76 -34.70 -16.45
N PRO A 165 -4.29 -34.82 -17.72
CA PRO A 165 -4.94 -34.20 -18.88
C PRO A 165 -6.30 -34.82 -19.22
N ASP A 166 -6.61 -35.98 -18.66
CA ASP A 166 -7.93 -36.64 -18.71
C ASP A 166 -8.97 -35.98 -17.78
N LEU A 167 -8.56 -35.09 -16.87
CA LEU A 167 -9.41 -34.38 -15.91
C LEU A 167 -9.41 -32.84 -16.13
N PRO A 168 -9.79 -32.35 -17.33
CA PRO A 168 -9.63 -30.94 -17.69
C PRO A 168 -10.54 -29.98 -16.88
N LYS A 169 -11.52 -30.51 -16.15
CA LYS A 169 -12.48 -29.74 -15.33
C LYS A 169 -12.19 -29.81 -13.84
N THR A 170 -11.09 -30.44 -13.43
CA THR A 170 -10.71 -30.48 -12.00
C THR A 170 -10.38 -29.10 -11.48
N SER A 171 -10.86 -28.77 -10.30
CA SER A 171 -10.46 -27.59 -9.52
C SER A 171 -9.40 -27.88 -8.47
N GLY A 172 -8.97 -29.16 -8.36
CA GLY A 172 -7.96 -29.57 -7.39
C GLY A 172 -6.58 -29.01 -7.75
N ILE A 173 -5.87 -28.49 -6.74
CA ILE A 173 -4.49 -27.98 -6.88
C ILE A 173 -3.57 -28.91 -6.11
N ILE A 174 -2.58 -29.49 -6.80
CA ILE A 174 -1.55 -30.33 -6.18
C ILE A 174 -0.34 -29.45 -5.92
N VAL A 175 0.05 -29.31 -4.64
CA VAL A 175 1.24 -28.57 -4.21
C VAL A 175 2.21 -29.52 -3.51
N ASN A 176 3.51 -29.32 -3.73
CA ASN A 176 4.58 -30.12 -3.18
C ASN A 176 5.73 -29.29 -2.59
N ASP A 177 5.61 -27.95 -2.62
CA ASP A 177 6.56 -27.00 -2.04
C ASP A 177 5.81 -25.74 -1.55
N LEU A 178 6.50 -24.82 -0.88
CA LEU A 178 5.97 -23.54 -0.44
C LEU A 178 5.83 -22.54 -1.60
N MET A 179 5.34 -21.31 -1.31
CA MET A 179 5.03 -20.29 -2.30
C MET A 179 3.83 -20.69 -3.19
N TYR A 180 2.88 -21.45 -2.68
CA TYR A 180 1.67 -21.82 -3.40
C TYR A 180 0.54 -20.79 -3.28
N LYS A 181 0.67 -19.84 -2.36
CA LYS A 181 -0.22 -18.68 -2.16
C LYS A 181 0.60 -17.42 -2.10
N HIS A 182 0.03 -16.31 -2.58
CA HIS A 182 0.64 -15.01 -2.50
C HIS A 182 -0.45 -13.95 -2.41
N TRP A 183 -0.45 -13.13 -1.36
CA TRP A 183 -1.43 -12.09 -1.05
C TRP A 183 -2.88 -12.61 -0.96
N ASP A 184 -3.58 -12.75 -2.11
CA ASP A 184 -4.98 -13.22 -2.22
C ASP A 184 -5.18 -14.25 -3.34
N GLU A 185 -4.08 -14.75 -3.92
CA GLU A 185 -4.08 -15.66 -5.07
C GLU A 185 -3.38 -16.99 -4.77
N TRP A 186 -3.85 -18.05 -5.42
CA TRP A 186 -3.09 -19.28 -5.59
C TRP A 186 -2.10 -19.11 -6.75
N VAL A 187 -0.82 -19.32 -6.50
CA VAL A 187 0.24 -19.07 -7.49
C VAL A 187 0.19 -20.12 -8.60
N GLN A 188 -0.34 -19.75 -9.75
CA GLN A 188 -0.38 -20.53 -10.99
C GLN A 188 0.34 -19.82 -12.13
N THR A 189 0.57 -18.54 -11.99
CA THR A 189 1.32 -17.67 -12.90
C THR A 189 2.25 -16.78 -12.12
N ILE A 190 3.31 -16.30 -12.78
CA ILE A 190 4.23 -15.28 -12.26
C ILE A 190 4.43 -14.19 -13.32
N PRO A 191 4.68 -12.93 -12.94
CA PRO A 191 4.97 -11.87 -13.90
C PRO A 191 6.39 -12.02 -14.45
N HIS A 192 6.52 -11.88 -15.79
CA HIS A 192 7.79 -11.75 -16.47
C HIS A 192 7.85 -10.42 -17.25
N PRO A 193 9.02 -9.79 -17.37
CA PRO A 193 9.25 -8.67 -18.26
C PRO A 193 9.49 -9.17 -19.69
N PHE A 194 8.78 -8.57 -20.64
CA PHE A 194 8.92 -8.82 -22.07
C PHE A 194 9.45 -7.58 -22.77
N ILE A 195 10.21 -7.76 -23.84
CA ILE A 195 10.59 -6.69 -24.76
C ILE A 195 10.03 -6.98 -26.16
N ALA A 196 9.55 -5.94 -26.83
CA ALA A 196 9.12 -6.03 -28.23
C ALA A 196 9.63 -4.82 -29.02
N ASN A 197 9.82 -4.97 -30.34
CA ASN A 197 10.03 -3.84 -31.23
C ASN A 197 8.73 -3.05 -31.35
N PHE A 198 8.82 -1.72 -31.34
CA PHE A 198 7.68 -0.83 -31.50
C PHE A 198 7.88 0.10 -32.70
N GLU A 199 7.02 -0.04 -33.68
CA GLU A 199 7.06 0.78 -34.89
C GLU A 199 5.64 0.97 -35.45
N ASN A 200 5.30 2.17 -35.95
CA ASN A 200 4.01 2.50 -36.58
C ASN A 200 2.80 2.10 -35.68
N SER A 201 2.88 2.31 -34.38
CA SER A 201 1.85 1.91 -33.41
C SER A 201 1.53 0.42 -33.42
N LYS A 202 2.56 -0.42 -33.62
CA LYS A 202 2.48 -1.89 -33.55
C LYS A 202 3.69 -2.45 -32.84
N ILE A 203 3.51 -3.60 -32.19
CA ILE A 203 4.61 -4.38 -31.62
C ILE A 203 4.92 -5.61 -32.48
N ALA A 204 6.17 -6.03 -32.47
CA ALA A 204 6.66 -7.23 -33.12
C ALA A 204 7.84 -7.82 -32.34
N ASP A 205 8.17 -9.07 -32.63
CA ASP A 205 9.34 -9.79 -32.11
C ASP A 205 9.38 -9.77 -30.58
N GLU A 206 8.28 -10.14 -29.95
CA GLU A 206 8.19 -10.25 -28.49
C GLU A 206 9.20 -11.27 -27.96
N LYS A 207 9.91 -10.90 -26.91
CA LYS A 207 10.87 -11.76 -26.21
C LYS A 207 10.69 -11.65 -24.70
N ASP A 208 10.52 -12.80 -24.06
CA ASP A 208 10.57 -12.92 -22.60
C ASP A 208 12.02 -12.78 -22.12
N LEU A 209 12.27 -11.86 -21.18
CA LEU A 209 13.63 -11.65 -20.63
C LEU A 209 14.04 -12.73 -19.64
N LEU A 210 13.07 -13.47 -19.10
CA LEU A 210 13.26 -14.55 -18.13
C LEU A 210 12.82 -15.91 -18.71
N ASP A 211 12.83 -16.06 -20.05
CA ASP A 211 12.40 -17.28 -20.70
C ASP A 211 13.04 -18.54 -20.12
N GLY A 212 12.21 -19.47 -19.65
CA GLY A 212 12.63 -20.72 -18.99
C GLY A 212 13.05 -20.54 -17.52
N GLU A 213 13.05 -19.33 -16.96
CA GLU A 213 13.34 -19.10 -15.54
C GLU A 213 12.03 -19.12 -14.71
N PRO A 214 12.01 -19.79 -13.55
CA PRO A 214 10.84 -19.83 -12.68
C PRO A 214 10.82 -18.67 -11.66
N PHE A 215 11.27 -17.47 -12.05
CA PHE A 215 11.45 -16.34 -11.16
C PHE A 215 10.60 -15.16 -11.62
N GLU A 216 9.97 -14.48 -10.68
CA GLU A 216 9.14 -13.32 -10.98
C GLU A 216 9.95 -12.03 -11.10
N SER A 217 9.51 -11.18 -11.99
CA SER A 217 9.88 -9.76 -12.07
C SER A 217 8.77 -8.98 -12.82
N PRO A 218 8.21 -7.90 -12.23
CA PRO A 218 8.39 -7.40 -10.86
C PRO A 218 7.98 -8.39 -9.78
N MET A 219 8.45 -8.16 -8.56
CA MET A 219 8.15 -9.04 -7.42
C MET A 219 6.75 -8.77 -6.87
N LYS A 220 5.94 -9.80 -6.75
CA LYS A 220 4.66 -9.70 -6.02
C LYS A 220 4.88 -9.61 -4.49
N PRO A 221 3.89 -9.08 -3.71
CA PRO A 221 2.55 -8.67 -4.19
C PRO A 221 2.47 -7.23 -4.70
N PHE A 222 3.43 -6.37 -4.42
CA PHE A 222 3.30 -4.92 -4.62
C PHE A 222 4.27 -4.33 -5.66
N GLY A 223 5.21 -5.09 -6.18
CA GLY A 223 6.13 -4.62 -7.21
C GLY A 223 5.44 -4.40 -8.55
N GLY A 224 5.76 -3.30 -9.21
CA GLY A 224 5.29 -2.88 -10.52
C GLY A 224 6.43 -2.46 -11.45
N VAL A 225 6.13 -1.63 -12.44
CA VAL A 225 7.11 -1.18 -13.44
C VAL A 225 8.25 -0.35 -12.85
N GLU A 226 8.11 0.17 -11.63
CA GLU A 226 9.20 0.84 -10.90
C GLU A 226 10.37 -0.09 -10.58
N GLN A 227 10.14 -1.39 -10.62
CA GLN A 227 11.20 -2.40 -10.49
C GLN A 227 11.93 -2.70 -11.81
N LEU A 228 11.58 -2.01 -12.89
CA LEU A 228 12.14 -2.14 -14.23
C LEU A 228 12.63 -0.79 -14.74
N ALA A 229 13.85 -0.69 -15.23
CA ALA A 229 14.40 0.56 -15.74
C ALA A 229 15.17 0.37 -17.04
N TRP A 230 14.91 1.23 -18.03
CA TRP A 230 15.74 1.38 -19.21
C TRP A 230 16.99 2.20 -18.89
N SER A 231 18.14 1.76 -19.38
CA SER A 231 19.31 2.66 -19.47
C SER A 231 19.04 3.80 -20.45
N PRO A 232 19.58 5.02 -20.24
CA PRO A 232 19.31 6.18 -21.12
C PRO A 232 19.74 5.96 -22.58
N ASP A 233 20.68 5.05 -22.86
CA ASP A 233 21.10 4.70 -24.21
C ASP A 233 20.25 3.57 -24.83
N GLY A 234 19.26 3.07 -24.12
CA GLY A 234 18.34 2.04 -24.58
C GLY A 234 18.94 0.65 -24.79
N LYS A 235 20.14 0.37 -24.25
CA LYS A 235 20.85 -0.91 -24.48
C LYS A 235 20.72 -1.91 -23.33
N THR A 236 20.37 -1.45 -22.15
CA THR A 236 20.28 -2.26 -20.95
C THR A 236 18.91 -2.08 -20.29
N ILE A 237 18.37 -3.16 -19.75
CA ILE A 237 17.23 -3.14 -18.84
C ILE A 237 17.73 -3.57 -17.46
N ALA A 238 17.55 -2.71 -16.45
CA ALA A 238 17.71 -3.12 -15.06
C ALA A 238 16.36 -3.65 -14.57
N TYR A 239 16.38 -4.78 -13.86
CA TYR A 239 15.18 -5.35 -13.26
C TYR A 239 15.45 -5.94 -11.88
N THR A 240 14.46 -5.86 -11.02
CA THR A 240 14.50 -6.49 -9.69
C THR A 240 13.92 -7.90 -9.76
N SER A 241 14.58 -8.86 -9.12
CA SER A 241 14.04 -10.21 -8.96
C SER A 241 14.61 -10.90 -7.71
N ARG A 242 13.79 -11.69 -7.06
CA ARG A 242 14.21 -12.67 -6.05
C ARG A 242 14.36 -14.02 -6.72
N LYS A 243 15.54 -14.33 -7.24
CA LYS A 243 15.79 -15.59 -7.98
C LYS A 243 15.86 -16.80 -7.03
N LYS A 244 14.74 -17.07 -6.38
CA LYS A 244 14.49 -18.20 -5.48
C LYS A 244 13.12 -18.80 -5.79
N THR A 245 12.89 -20.05 -5.38
CA THR A 245 11.62 -20.77 -5.56
C THR A 245 11.25 -21.53 -4.29
N GLY A 246 9.99 -21.90 -4.15
CA GLY A 246 9.48 -22.77 -3.10
C GLY A 246 9.86 -22.29 -1.68
N LYS A 247 10.37 -23.20 -0.87
CA LYS A 247 10.79 -22.87 0.51
C LYS A 247 11.83 -21.75 0.56
N ALA A 248 12.80 -21.73 -0.36
CA ALA A 248 13.84 -20.70 -0.36
C ALA A 248 13.27 -19.31 -0.62
N TYR A 249 12.25 -19.19 -1.45
CA TYR A 249 11.50 -17.95 -1.67
C TYR A 249 10.70 -17.55 -0.41
N ALA A 250 9.94 -18.49 0.14
CA ALA A 250 9.01 -18.22 1.23
C ALA A 250 9.67 -17.71 2.53
N ILE A 251 10.96 -17.99 2.73
CA ILE A 251 11.70 -17.61 3.94
C ILE A 251 12.72 -16.47 3.73
N SER A 252 12.72 -15.82 2.57
CA SER A 252 13.74 -14.83 2.20
C SER A 252 13.09 -13.58 1.62
N THR A 253 13.64 -12.40 1.95
CA THR A 253 13.34 -11.13 1.28
C THR A 253 14.44 -10.71 0.32
N ASN A 254 15.56 -11.44 0.28
CA ASN A 254 16.72 -11.07 -0.52
C ASN A 254 16.38 -11.06 -2.02
N SER A 255 16.32 -9.87 -2.59
CA SER A 255 16.20 -9.60 -4.02
C SER A 255 17.40 -8.83 -4.52
N ASP A 256 17.73 -9.06 -5.78
CA ASP A 256 18.86 -8.40 -6.46
C ASP A 256 18.38 -7.60 -7.68
N ILE A 257 19.22 -6.65 -8.10
CA ILE A 257 19.08 -5.92 -9.34
C ILE A 257 19.95 -6.57 -10.41
N TYR A 258 19.32 -6.95 -11.50
CA TYR A 258 19.94 -7.58 -12.66
C TYR A 258 19.97 -6.62 -13.83
N PHE A 259 21.07 -6.63 -14.58
CA PHE A 259 21.19 -5.96 -15.87
C PHE A 259 21.05 -6.96 -16.99
N TYR A 260 20.09 -6.72 -17.88
CA TYR A 260 19.90 -7.47 -19.11
C TYR A 260 20.43 -6.66 -20.29
N ASP A 261 21.46 -7.15 -20.98
CA ASP A 261 21.99 -6.56 -22.21
C ASP A 261 21.15 -6.98 -23.41
N ILE A 262 20.54 -6.02 -24.09
CA ILE A 262 19.57 -6.27 -25.18
C ILE A 262 20.22 -6.93 -26.39
N ALA A 263 21.47 -6.55 -26.71
CA ALA A 263 22.16 -7.04 -27.89
C ALA A 263 22.62 -8.49 -27.74
N THR A 264 23.09 -8.85 -26.56
CA THR A 264 23.66 -10.18 -26.29
C THR A 264 22.70 -11.14 -25.59
N GLY A 265 21.64 -10.60 -24.96
CA GLY A 265 20.71 -11.38 -24.13
C GLY A 265 21.34 -11.89 -22.82
N LYS A 266 22.48 -11.34 -22.39
CA LYS A 266 23.15 -11.73 -21.15
C LYS A 266 22.60 -10.94 -19.97
N THR A 267 22.47 -11.65 -18.83
CA THR A 267 22.08 -11.09 -17.55
C THR A 267 23.25 -11.08 -16.58
N GLU A 268 23.41 -10.00 -15.82
CA GLU A 268 24.43 -9.84 -14.78
C GLU A 268 23.79 -9.33 -13.49
N ASN A 269 24.10 -9.96 -12.35
CA ASN A 269 23.66 -9.49 -11.03
C ASN A 269 24.55 -8.31 -10.60
N LYS A 270 23.95 -7.15 -10.31
CA LYS A 270 24.64 -5.92 -9.93
C LYS A 270 24.71 -5.70 -8.41
N THR A 271 23.89 -6.39 -7.65
CA THR A 271 23.84 -6.29 -6.18
C THR A 271 24.26 -7.59 -5.49
N GLU A 272 24.91 -8.50 -6.22
CA GLU A 272 25.39 -9.77 -5.67
C GLU A 272 26.14 -9.58 -4.35
N GLY A 273 25.73 -10.34 -3.32
CA GLY A 273 26.30 -10.29 -1.97
C GLY A 273 25.69 -9.23 -1.05
N MET A 274 24.80 -8.36 -1.55
CA MET A 274 23.93 -7.56 -0.69
C MET A 274 22.76 -8.45 -0.24
N MET A 275 22.38 -8.35 1.05
CA MET A 275 21.29 -9.14 1.61
C MET A 275 20.07 -8.25 1.82
N GLY A 276 18.89 -8.83 1.91
CA GLY A 276 17.64 -8.08 2.03
C GLY A 276 17.12 -7.57 0.68
N TYR A 277 16.25 -6.57 0.70
CA TYR A 277 15.69 -5.99 -0.53
C TYR A 277 16.70 -5.07 -1.22
N ASP A 278 16.97 -5.31 -2.51
CA ASP A 278 17.51 -4.33 -3.45
C ASP A 278 16.49 -4.17 -4.57
N ILE A 279 15.77 -3.02 -4.59
CA ILE A 279 14.59 -2.79 -5.44
C ILE A 279 14.63 -1.41 -6.11
N ASN A 280 13.72 -1.20 -7.07
CA ASN A 280 13.44 0.08 -7.70
C ASN A 280 14.67 0.73 -8.35
N PRO A 281 15.36 0.03 -9.27
CA PRO A 281 16.54 0.56 -9.95
C PRO A 281 16.20 1.78 -10.80
N SER A 282 17.00 2.83 -10.72
CA SER A 282 16.82 4.07 -11.48
C SER A 282 18.15 4.57 -12.03
N PHE A 283 18.30 4.63 -13.37
CA PHE A 283 19.46 5.20 -14.01
C PHE A 283 19.45 6.72 -13.94
N SER A 284 20.63 7.33 -13.73
CA SER A 284 20.77 8.78 -13.91
C SER A 284 20.56 9.17 -15.40
N PRO A 285 20.02 10.35 -15.71
CA PRO A 285 19.83 10.82 -17.09
C PRO A 285 21.08 10.80 -17.96
N ASP A 286 22.27 11.01 -17.37
CA ASP A 286 23.56 10.96 -18.08
C ASP A 286 24.13 9.54 -18.25
N GLY A 287 23.45 8.53 -17.70
CA GLY A 287 23.85 7.12 -17.82
C GLY A 287 25.08 6.72 -17.03
N LYS A 288 25.54 7.52 -16.07
CA LYS A 288 26.75 7.23 -15.29
C LYS A 288 26.49 6.57 -13.95
N TRP A 289 25.27 6.65 -13.45
CA TRP A 289 24.87 6.14 -12.14
C TRP A 289 23.62 5.28 -12.22
N LEU A 290 23.55 4.30 -11.33
CA LEU A 290 22.34 3.60 -10.95
C LEU A 290 22.03 3.95 -9.49
N ALA A 291 20.81 4.32 -9.17
CA ALA A 291 20.30 4.43 -7.81
C ALA A 291 19.30 3.31 -7.53
N TRP A 292 19.17 2.89 -6.25
CA TRP A 292 18.15 1.93 -5.83
C TRP A 292 17.87 2.02 -4.32
N GLU A 293 16.78 1.43 -3.92
CA GLU A 293 16.38 1.27 -2.53
C GLU A 293 16.89 -0.07 -2.00
N SER A 294 17.45 -0.08 -0.78
CA SER A 294 18.13 -1.26 -0.22
C SER A 294 17.85 -1.44 1.26
N MET A 295 17.43 -2.63 1.66
CA MET A 295 17.46 -3.10 3.06
C MET A 295 18.70 -3.95 3.33
N GLU A 296 19.07 -4.13 4.58
CA GLU A 296 20.34 -4.74 4.94
C GLU A 296 20.26 -6.25 5.16
N HIS A 297 19.17 -6.73 5.78
CA HIS A 297 19.09 -8.11 6.25
C HIS A 297 18.01 -8.91 5.52
N ASP A 298 18.34 -10.15 5.17
CA ASP A 298 17.38 -11.10 4.61
C ASP A 298 16.29 -11.46 5.63
N GLY A 299 15.03 -11.31 5.23
CA GLY A 299 13.86 -11.58 6.07
C GLY A 299 13.44 -10.45 7.02
N CYS A 300 14.18 -9.35 7.07
CA CYS A 300 13.93 -8.22 7.96
C CYS A 300 13.11 -7.13 7.28
N GLU A 301 11.94 -6.80 7.81
CA GLU A 301 11.14 -5.64 7.41
C GLU A 301 11.25 -4.46 8.38
N SER A 302 12.02 -4.61 9.46
CA SER A 302 12.38 -3.53 10.39
C SER A 302 13.70 -2.85 10.05
N ASP A 303 14.29 -3.14 8.90
CA ASP A 303 15.45 -2.41 8.40
C ASP A 303 15.07 -1.03 7.87
N LYS A 304 16.06 -0.13 7.92
CA LYS A 304 15.99 1.14 7.22
C LYS A 304 16.06 0.90 5.72
N ASN A 305 15.15 1.51 4.96
CA ASN A 305 15.25 1.54 3.51
C ASN A 305 16.29 2.58 3.09
N ARG A 306 17.49 2.10 2.65
CA ARG A 306 18.66 2.89 2.32
C ARG A 306 18.63 3.38 0.88
N LEU A 307 19.28 4.51 0.60
CA LEU A 307 19.52 5.04 -0.74
C LEU A 307 20.94 4.69 -1.20
N PHE A 308 21.06 3.70 -2.08
CA PHE A 308 22.32 3.35 -2.71
C PHE A 308 22.47 3.98 -4.10
N VAL A 309 23.72 4.27 -4.46
CA VAL A 309 24.11 4.61 -5.83
C VAL A 309 25.32 3.78 -6.25
N MET A 310 25.39 3.42 -7.53
CA MET A 310 26.54 2.75 -8.14
C MET A 310 27.05 3.58 -9.32
N ASN A 311 28.35 3.85 -9.33
CA ASN A 311 29.02 4.38 -10.51
C ASN A 311 29.16 3.29 -11.58
N LEU A 312 28.50 3.47 -12.72
CA LEU A 312 28.44 2.45 -13.79
C LEU A 312 29.77 2.24 -14.52
N VAL A 313 30.74 3.17 -14.38
CA VAL A 313 32.07 3.04 -14.99
C VAL A 313 33.02 2.25 -14.08
N THR A 314 33.02 2.55 -12.78
CA THR A 314 33.94 1.92 -11.80
C THR A 314 33.34 0.70 -11.10
N GLY A 315 32.00 0.59 -11.06
CA GLY A 315 31.28 -0.42 -10.28
C GLY A 315 31.22 -0.13 -8.77
N GLU A 316 31.76 1.02 -8.33
CA GLU A 316 31.77 1.41 -6.92
C GLU A 316 30.34 1.74 -6.44
N LYS A 317 29.93 1.15 -5.31
CA LYS A 317 28.65 1.36 -4.65
C LYS A 317 28.80 2.23 -3.42
N ASN A 318 27.89 3.16 -3.20
CA ASN A 318 27.90 4.06 -2.06
C ASN A 318 26.49 4.20 -1.46
N ASP A 319 26.36 4.07 -0.14
CA ASP A 319 25.15 4.37 0.62
C ASP A 319 25.09 5.87 0.93
N LEU A 320 24.30 6.62 0.16
CA LEU A 320 24.09 8.06 0.39
C LEU A 320 23.34 8.33 1.69
N SER A 321 22.61 7.35 2.21
CA SER A 321 21.81 7.45 3.43
C SER A 321 22.53 6.93 4.69
N ALA A 322 23.83 6.61 4.63
CA ALA A 322 24.57 6.02 5.75
C ALA A 322 24.45 6.82 7.06
N ASN A 323 24.46 8.17 6.97
CA ASN A 323 24.31 9.08 8.10
C ASN A 323 22.89 9.68 8.22
N PHE A 324 21.91 9.09 7.54
CA PHE A 324 20.51 9.52 7.52
C PHE A 324 19.65 8.43 8.14
N ASP A 325 19.25 8.62 9.40
CA ASP A 325 18.53 7.62 10.19
C ASP A 325 17.01 7.59 9.89
N GLN A 326 16.67 7.60 8.59
CA GLN A 326 15.31 7.58 8.06
C GLN A 326 15.28 6.74 6.76
N ASN A 327 14.09 6.25 6.39
CA ASN A 327 13.86 5.60 5.10
C ASN A 327 14.02 6.59 3.93
N SER A 328 14.43 6.07 2.78
CA SER A 328 14.48 6.79 1.50
C SER A 328 13.62 6.05 0.48
N GLU A 329 12.59 6.70 -0.08
CA GLU A 329 11.58 6.05 -0.91
C GLU A 329 11.22 6.91 -2.13
N GLY A 330 10.92 6.28 -3.27
CA GLY A 330 10.42 6.96 -4.46
C GLY A 330 11.47 7.84 -5.15
N LEU A 331 12.61 7.28 -5.47
CA LEU A 331 13.79 7.96 -6.01
C LEU A 331 13.55 8.64 -7.36
N GLN A 332 13.87 9.92 -7.47
CA GLN A 332 13.72 10.71 -8.69
C GLN A 332 14.99 11.53 -8.98
N TRP A 333 15.69 11.22 -10.07
CA TRP A 333 16.88 11.96 -10.48
C TRP A 333 16.57 13.39 -10.89
N THR A 334 17.50 14.31 -10.58
CA THR A 334 17.54 15.63 -11.22
C THR A 334 17.98 15.50 -12.67
N ALA A 335 17.53 16.40 -13.56
CA ALA A 335 17.88 16.37 -14.98
C ALA A 335 19.40 16.51 -15.25
N ASP A 336 20.14 17.12 -14.35
CA ASP A 336 21.61 17.26 -14.42
C ASP A 336 22.38 16.08 -13.81
N SER A 337 21.68 15.04 -13.34
CA SER A 337 22.23 13.81 -12.76
C SER A 337 23.07 14.01 -11.49
N LYS A 338 22.95 15.15 -10.81
CA LYS A 338 23.77 15.46 -9.62
C LYS A 338 23.11 15.12 -8.31
N SER A 339 21.79 15.04 -8.30
CA SER A 339 21.01 14.81 -7.08
C SER A 339 19.82 13.90 -7.34
N ILE A 340 19.27 13.36 -6.24
CA ILE A 340 18.09 12.51 -6.23
C ILE A 340 17.08 13.12 -5.25
N TYR A 341 15.85 13.37 -5.70
CA TYR A 341 14.72 13.65 -4.82
C TYR A 341 14.12 12.35 -4.35
N PHE A 342 13.63 12.34 -3.10
CA PHE A 342 12.97 11.19 -2.50
C PHE A 342 12.05 11.64 -1.37
N THR A 343 11.14 10.77 -0.95
CA THR A 343 10.33 10.99 0.25
C THR A 343 10.92 10.25 1.45
N SER A 344 10.70 10.80 2.63
CA SER A 344 11.12 10.19 3.89
C SER A 344 10.17 10.59 5.01
N VAL A 345 9.85 9.61 5.87
CA VAL A 345 9.04 9.84 7.06
C VAL A 345 9.93 10.18 8.25
N TRP A 346 9.62 11.32 8.91
CA TRP A 346 10.25 11.71 10.17
C TRP A 346 9.22 12.33 11.10
N HIS A 347 9.17 11.87 12.35
CA HIS A 347 8.15 12.25 13.32
C HIS A 347 6.72 12.15 12.75
N ALA A 348 6.47 11.03 12.07
CA ALA A 348 5.17 10.72 11.45
C ALA A 348 4.67 11.77 10.42
N LEU A 349 5.59 12.38 9.70
CA LEU A 349 5.35 13.32 8.60
C LEU A 349 6.23 12.92 7.42
N THR A 350 5.64 12.58 6.28
CA THR A 350 6.38 12.24 5.06
C THR A 350 6.67 13.50 4.28
N GLN A 351 7.95 13.85 4.16
CA GLN A 351 8.43 15.07 3.50
C GLN A 351 9.37 14.76 2.34
N ILE A 352 9.62 15.75 1.49
CA ILE A 352 10.52 15.65 0.34
C ILE A 352 11.94 16.05 0.76
N TYR A 353 12.89 15.24 0.35
CA TYR A 353 14.34 15.43 0.56
C TYR A 353 15.08 15.40 -0.77
N ARG A 354 16.32 15.91 -0.76
CA ARG A 354 17.27 15.84 -1.87
C ARG A 354 18.60 15.28 -1.36
N ALA A 355 19.13 14.25 -2.03
CA ALA A 355 20.48 13.73 -1.83
C ALA A 355 21.39 14.19 -2.96
N ASP A 356 22.51 14.83 -2.63
CA ASP A 356 23.57 15.19 -3.58
C ASP A 356 24.56 14.03 -3.70
N VAL A 357 24.71 13.48 -4.90
CA VAL A 357 25.43 12.22 -5.15
C VAL A 357 26.93 12.34 -4.85
N LEU A 358 27.56 13.44 -5.26
CA LEU A 358 29.02 13.65 -5.08
C LEU A 358 29.37 14.21 -3.71
N GLU A 359 28.49 15.04 -3.13
CA GLU A 359 28.72 15.65 -1.81
C GLU A 359 28.29 14.72 -0.66
N ASN A 360 27.58 13.65 -0.96
CA ASN A 360 26.97 12.73 0.01
C ASN A 360 26.19 13.49 1.11
N LYS A 361 25.35 14.42 0.67
CA LYS A 361 24.61 15.32 1.55
C LYS A 361 23.11 15.21 1.30
N ILE A 362 22.36 14.99 2.35
CA ILE A 362 20.88 14.99 2.32
C ILE A 362 20.35 16.31 2.91
N THR A 363 19.39 16.91 2.21
CA THR A 363 18.74 18.17 2.60
C THR A 363 17.23 18.02 2.53
N GLN A 364 16.53 18.39 3.60
CA GLN A 364 15.08 18.45 3.62
C GLN A 364 14.57 19.65 2.81
N ILE A 365 13.63 19.42 1.90
CA ILE A 365 13.06 20.45 1.03
C ILE A 365 11.75 21.00 1.62
N THR A 366 10.84 20.11 2.07
CA THR A 366 9.51 20.51 2.53
C THR A 366 9.33 20.30 4.02
N LYS A 367 8.33 21.00 4.59
CA LYS A 367 7.91 20.88 5.99
C LYS A 367 6.39 21.10 6.09
N GLY A 368 5.79 20.60 7.14
CA GLY A 368 4.38 20.85 7.44
C GLY A 368 3.64 19.59 7.89
N GLN A 369 2.44 19.77 8.46
CA GLN A 369 1.62 18.66 8.98
C GLN A 369 0.79 18.04 7.84
N HIS A 370 1.45 17.36 6.94
CA HIS A 370 0.91 16.64 5.78
C HIS A 370 1.95 15.67 5.25
N ASP A 371 1.53 14.74 4.40
CA ASP A 371 2.39 13.78 3.74
C ASP A 371 2.47 14.06 2.23
N TYR A 372 3.64 13.84 1.65
CA TYR A 372 3.85 13.82 0.21
C TYR A 372 3.95 12.39 -0.32
N GLU A 373 3.31 12.17 -1.46
CA GLU A 373 3.45 10.96 -2.30
C GLU A 373 3.81 11.38 -3.73
N ALA A 374 4.34 10.45 -4.52
CA ALA A 374 4.56 10.58 -5.97
C ALA A 374 5.18 11.93 -6.37
N VAL A 375 6.43 12.14 -6.01
CA VAL A 375 7.20 13.34 -6.36
C VAL A 375 7.74 13.23 -7.77
N VAL A 376 7.53 14.25 -8.63
CA VAL A 376 7.96 14.27 -10.02
C VAL A 376 8.68 15.59 -10.34
N PRO A 377 9.94 15.58 -10.84
CA PRO A 377 10.63 16.79 -11.30
C PRO A 377 9.90 17.45 -12.48
N ALA A 378 9.75 18.78 -12.44
CA ALA A 378 9.08 19.58 -13.46
C ALA A 378 9.82 20.90 -13.70
N GLY A 379 10.98 20.83 -14.35
CA GLY A 379 11.86 21.97 -14.60
C GLY A 379 12.50 22.51 -13.32
N ASP A 380 12.13 23.73 -12.92
CA ASP A 380 12.65 24.44 -11.74
C ASP A 380 11.84 24.15 -10.44
N LYS A 381 10.89 23.25 -10.50
CA LYS A 381 10.00 22.88 -9.39
C LYS A 381 9.76 21.38 -9.35
N LEU A 382 9.12 20.90 -8.26
CA LEU A 382 8.56 19.56 -8.21
C LEU A 382 7.03 19.63 -8.28
N LEU A 383 6.42 18.62 -8.86
CA LEU A 383 5.02 18.31 -8.66
C LEU A 383 4.91 17.10 -7.74
N ALA A 384 3.93 17.11 -6.86
CA ALA A 384 3.73 16.02 -5.93
C ALA A 384 2.26 15.84 -5.57
N LEU A 385 1.87 14.62 -5.24
CA LEU A 385 0.62 14.36 -4.53
C LEU A 385 0.82 14.68 -3.06
N ARG A 386 -0.15 15.33 -2.44
CA ARG A 386 -0.13 15.67 -1.02
C ARG A 386 -1.49 15.44 -0.38
N HIS A 387 -1.47 14.82 0.78
CA HIS A 387 -2.65 14.60 1.63
C HIS A 387 -2.37 14.92 3.10
N SER A 388 -3.42 14.86 3.91
CA SER A 388 -3.33 14.86 5.36
C SER A 388 -4.46 14.03 5.95
N MET A 389 -4.46 13.80 7.26
CA MET A 389 -5.59 13.15 7.96
C MET A 389 -6.93 13.85 7.74
N SER A 390 -6.93 15.10 7.22
CA SER A 390 -8.14 15.91 6.99
C SER A 390 -8.42 16.20 5.51
N LYS A 391 -7.59 15.69 4.59
CA LYS A 391 -7.73 15.99 3.15
C LYS A 391 -7.11 14.88 2.32
N PRO A 392 -7.84 14.29 1.34
CA PRO A 392 -7.27 13.33 0.40
C PRO A 392 -6.27 13.99 -0.55
N ASN A 393 -5.59 13.16 -1.36
CA ASN A 393 -4.61 13.62 -2.34
C ASN A 393 -5.16 14.71 -3.26
N GLU A 394 -4.35 15.75 -3.41
CA GLU A 394 -4.41 16.74 -4.49
C GLU A 394 -2.99 16.97 -5.04
N ILE A 395 -2.89 17.53 -6.23
CA ILE A 395 -1.60 17.84 -6.87
C ILE A 395 -1.11 19.19 -6.38
N TYR A 396 0.15 19.26 -5.98
CA TYR A 396 0.84 20.47 -5.55
C TYR A 396 2.10 20.73 -6.37
N SER A 397 2.38 22.00 -6.61
CA SER A 397 3.67 22.47 -7.09
C SER A 397 4.51 22.88 -5.88
N VAL A 398 5.75 22.36 -5.80
CA VAL A 398 6.68 22.66 -4.70
C VAL A 398 7.86 23.49 -5.24
N ASN A 399 8.09 24.64 -4.65
CA ASN A 399 9.20 25.51 -4.96
C ASN A 399 10.50 24.95 -4.32
N LEU A 400 11.51 24.69 -5.15
CA LEU A 400 12.77 24.08 -4.72
C LEU A 400 13.66 24.99 -3.86
N GLN A 401 13.42 26.32 -3.86
CA GLN A 401 14.26 27.26 -3.12
C GLN A 401 13.82 27.41 -1.65
N ASN A 402 12.52 27.35 -1.40
CA ASN A 402 11.94 27.60 -0.07
C ASN A 402 11.01 26.50 0.45
N GLY A 403 10.72 25.46 -0.37
CA GLY A 403 9.86 24.34 -0.01
C GLY A 403 8.36 24.69 0.06
N GLU A 404 7.97 25.92 -0.33
CA GLU A 404 6.56 26.30 -0.35
C GLU A 404 5.79 25.54 -1.42
N ALA A 405 4.57 25.10 -1.08
CA ALA A 405 3.73 24.33 -1.96
C ALA A 405 2.43 25.07 -2.32
N THR A 406 2.12 25.09 -3.61
CA THR A 406 0.88 25.65 -4.15
C THR A 406 0.01 24.52 -4.70
N GLU A 407 -1.26 24.48 -4.27
CA GLU A 407 -2.24 23.52 -4.77
C GLU A 407 -2.62 23.81 -6.23
N LEU A 408 -2.62 22.79 -7.08
CA LEU A 408 -2.92 22.89 -8.51
C LEU A 408 -4.23 22.18 -8.88
N SER A 409 -4.57 21.07 -8.21
CA SER A 409 -5.85 20.41 -8.40
C SER A 409 -6.77 20.70 -7.22
N PHE A 410 -8.08 20.65 -7.47
CA PHE A 410 -9.13 20.97 -6.50
C PHE A 410 -10.28 20.00 -6.65
N GLU A 411 -9.96 18.71 -6.87
CA GLU A 411 -10.94 17.69 -7.20
C GLU A 411 -12.02 17.56 -6.13
N ASN A 412 -11.59 17.60 -4.87
CA ASN A 412 -12.44 17.35 -3.72
C ASN A 412 -12.93 18.62 -3.01
N LYS A 413 -12.62 19.81 -3.53
CA LYS A 413 -12.91 21.10 -2.87
C LYS A 413 -14.36 21.28 -2.48
N ASP A 414 -15.30 20.98 -3.39
CA ASP A 414 -16.73 21.20 -3.17
C ASP A 414 -17.28 20.28 -2.06
N LEU A 415 -16.82 19.04 -2.01
CA LEU A 415 -17.23 18.08 -0.98
C LEU A 415 -16.61 18.46 0.38
N LEU A 416 -15.30 18.75 0.39
CA LEU A 416 -14.58 19.20 1.59
C LEU A 416 -15.18 20.47 2.20
N SER A 417 -15.65 21.43 1.36
CA SER A 417 -16.24 22.69 1.82
C SER A 417 -17.55 22.51 2.63
N LYS A 418 -18.22 21.35 2.46
CA LYS A 418 -19.45 20.98 3.17
C LYS A 418 -19.19 20.23 4.47
N LEU A 419 -17.93 19.83 4.73
CA LEU A 419 -17.55 18.99 5.86
C LEU A 419 -16.89 19.81 6.95
N GLU A 420 -17.18 19.46 8.20
CA GLU A 420 -16.52 19.93 9.38
C GLU A 420 -15.54 18.84 9.85
N MET A 421 -14.25 19.10 9.68
CA MET A 421 -13.22 18.14 10.09
C MET A 421 -12.85 18.34 11.57
N GLY A 422 -12.51 17.26 12.22
CA GLY A 422 -11.93 17.24 13.55
C GLY A 422 -10.51 17.81 13.57
N LYS A 423 -10.13 18.52 14.63
CA LYS A 423 -8.75 18.97 14.85
C LYS A 423 -7.84 17.76 15.01
N VAL A 424 -6.70 17.76 14.32
CA VAL A 424 -5.59 16.81 14.52
C VAL A 424 -4.51 17.51 15.34
N GLU A 425 -4.14 16.91 16.46
CA GLU A 425 -3.17 17.47 17.41
C GLU A 425 -2.00 16.53 17.61
N GLU A 426 -0.79 17.06 17.57
CA GLU A 426 0.43 16.37 17.94
C GLU A 426 0.60 16.40 19.46
N ARG A 427 0.85 15.22 20.06
CA ARG A 427 1.09 15.07 21.49
C ARG A 427 2.28 14.15 21.72
N TRP A 428 3.22 14.56 22.56
CA TRP A 428 4.33 13.74 22.97
C TRP A 428 4.05 13.12 24.35
N VAL A 429 4.12 11.81 24.41
CA VAL A 429 3.81 11.03 25.62
C VAL A 429 5.05 10.29 26.08
N THR A 430 5.32 10.38 27.39
CA THR A 430 6.42 9.64 28.02
C THR A 430 6.02 8.18 28.22
N THR A 431 6.80 7.28 27.66
CA THR A 431 6.61 5.82 27.77
C THR A 431 7.10 5.30 29.13
N THR A 432 6.79 4.03 29.45
CA THR A 432 7.16 3.40 30.74
C THR A 432 8.68 3.30 30.95
N ASP A 433 9.48 3.41 29.90
CA ASP A 433 10.96 3.42 29.96
C ASP A 433 11.56 4.81 29.66
N ASN A 434 10.78 5.87 29.89
CA ASN A 434 11.17 7.29 29.79
C ASN A 434 11.61 7.74 28.38
N LYS A 435 11.11 7.12 27.32
CA LYS A 435 11.25 7.63 25.95
C LYS A 435 10.07 8.53 25.59
N GLN A 436 10.25 9.40 24.58
CA GLN A 436 9.18 10.27 24.07
C GLN A 436 8.53 9.61 22.84
N MET A 437 7.24 9.44 22.86
CA MET A 437 6.44 8.85 21.79
C MET A 437 5.47 9.87 21.24
N LEU A 438 5.48 10.09 19.91
CA LEU A 438 4.49 10.93 19.24
C LEU A 438 3.15 10.20 19.17
N VAL A 439 2.09 10.90 19.52
CA VAL A 439 0.70 10.44 19.48
C VAL A 439 -0.13 11.49 18.75
N TRP A 440 -0.81 11.08 17.69
CA TRP A 440 -1.85 11.94 17.11
C TRP A 440 -3.13 11.80 17.92
N VAL A 441 -3.73 12.94 18.27
CA VAL A 441 -5.05 13.02 18.92
C VAL A 441 -6.01 13.71 17.96
N ILE A 442 -7.05 13.02 17.52
CA ILE A 442 -8.04 13.56 16.60
C ILE A 442 -9.35 13.79 17.39
N TYR A 443 -9.81 15.03 17.38
CA TYR A 443 -10.99 15.45 18.12
C TYR A 443 -12.25 15.43 17.24
N PRO A 444 -13.45 15.27 17.83
CA PRO A 444 -14.70 15.46 17.11
C PRO A 444 -14.83 16.86 16.49
N PRO A 445 -15.52 16.99 15.34
CA PRO A 445 -15.92 18.30 14.84
C PRO A 445 -16.69 19.11 15.91
N LYS A 446 -16.43 20.41 16.01
CA LYS A 446 -17.01 21.30 17.05
C LYS A 446 -16.72 20.78 18.48
N PHE A 447 -15.53 20.26 18.69
CA PHE A 447 -15.09 19.77 19.99
C PHE A 447 -15.34 20.79 21.10
N ASP A 448 -15.99 20.33 22.19
CA ASP A 448 -16.31 21.14 23.36
C ASP A 448 -15.59 20.52 24.58
N PRO A 449 -14.54 21.14 25.14
CA PRO A 449 -13.77 20.57 26.23
C PRO A 449 -14.56 20.45 27.57
N THR A 450 -15.77 21.00 27.64
CA THR A 450 -16.65 20.86 28.81
C THR A 450 -17.48 19.57 28.79
N LYS A 451 -17.54 18.88 27.63
CA LYS A 451 -18.22 17.60 27.46
C LYS A 451 -17.27 16.43 27.66
N LYS A 452 -17.82 15.25 27.87
CA LYS A 452 -17.06 13.98 27.94
C LYS A 452 -17.33 13.13 26.69
N TYR A 453 -16.23 12.67 26.10
CA TYR A 453 -16.27 11.90 24.86
C TYR A 453 -15.77 10.46 25.07
N PRO A 454 -16.38 9.46 24.45
CA PRO A 454 -15.78 8.15 24.29
C PRO A 454 -14.50 8.27 23.47
N THR A 455 -13.48 7.46 23.82
CA THR A 455 -12.14 7.61 23.23
C THR A 455 -11.61 6.27 22.76
N LEU A 456 -11.00 6.25 21.58
CA LEU A 456 -10.49 5.05 20.92
C LEU A 456 -8.96 5.04 20.93
N LEU A 457 -8.36 3.97 21.40
CA LEU A 457 -6.97 3.64 21.09
C LEU A 457 -6.93 2.99 19.71
N TYR A 458 -6.21 3.59 18.78
CA TYR A 458 -5.91 3.02 17.48
C TYR A 458 -4.59 2.26 17.52
N CYS A 459 -4.61 0.97 17.21
CA CYS A 459 -3.44 0.13 17.09
C CYS A 459 -3.06 -0.01 15.61
N GLN A 460 -1.89 0.53 15.26
CA GLN A 460 -1.37 0.51 13.88
C GLN A 460 -0.93 -0.88 13.47
N GLY A 461 -1.23 -1.24 12.20
CA GLY A 461 -0.74 -2.44 11.52
C GLY A 461 0.73 -2.33 11.10
N GLY A 462 1.15 -3.22 10.26
CA GLY A 462 2.52 -3.40 9.81
C GLY A 462 3.13 -4.67 10.40
N PRO A 463 4.00 -4.62 11.42
CA PRO A 463 4.13 -3.56 12.45
C PRO A 463 4.95 -2.33 12.04
N GLN A 464 5.67 -2.35 10.94
CA GLN A 464 6.62 -1.31 10.52
C GLN A 464 5.97 -0.27 9.58
N SER A 465 4.84 0.32 10.00
CA SER A 465 4.14 1.36 9.23
C SER A 465 3.77 2.54 10.12
N ALA A 466 4.28 3.75 9.83
CA ALA A 466 4.05 4.95 10.62
C ALA A 466 2.57 5.34 10.65
N VAL A 467 2.10 5.82 11.81
CA VAL A 467 0.87 6.60 11.87
C VAL A 467 1.22 8.02 11.48
N SER A 468 1.32 8.24 10.16
CA SER A 468 1.62 9.54 9.55
C SER A 468 0.35 10.35 9.31
N GLN A 469 0.38 11.33 8.43
CA GLN A 469 -0.79 12.12 8.06
C GLN A 469 -1.65 11.44 6.98
N PHE A 470 -1.62 10.11 6.86
CA PHE A 470 -2.30 9.35 5.82
C PHE A 470 -3.81 9.60 5.77
N TRP A 471 -4.37 9.63 4.56
CA TRP A 471 -5.80 9.57 4.29
C TRP A 471 -6.19 8.15 3.87
N SER A 472 -7.05 7.52 4.63
CA SER A 472 -7.52 6.15 4.35
C SER A 472 -9.01 6.12 4.03
N TYR A 473 -9.43 5.23 3.14
CA TYR A 473 -10.85 4.99 2.86
C TYR A 473 -11.45 3.87 3.72
N ARG A 474 -10.62 3.18 4.49
CA ARG A 474 -11.02 2.18 5.49
C ARG A 474 -10.80 2.72 6.91
N TRP A 475 -9.57 2.95 7.30
CA TRP A 475 -9.17 3.46 8.62
C TRP A 475 -9.08 5.00 8.63
N ASN A 476 -10.19 5.65 8.31
CA ASN A 476 -10.25 7.11 8.28
C ASN A 476 -10.56 7.67 9.68
N PHE A 477 -9.65 8.48 10.24
CA PHE A 477 -9.84 9.05 11.56
C PHE A 477 -10.92 10.13 11.59
N GLN A 478 -11.15 10.84 10.50
CA GLN A 478 -12.18 11.88 10.45
C GLN A 478 -13.60 11.32 10.47
N ILE A 479 -13.85 10.13 9.89
CA ILE A 479 -15.17 9.50 10.02
C ILE A 479 -15.41 9.00 11.44
N MET A 480 -14.38 8.50 12.13
CA MET A 480 -14.47 8.11 13.54
C MET A 480 -14.75 9.34 14.41
N ALA A 481 -14.03 10.44 14.18
CA ALA A 481 -14.23 11.71 14.86
C ALA A 481 -15.61 12.32 14.57
N ALA A 482 -16.11 12.20 13.33
CA ALA A 482 -17.46 12.65 12.95
C ALA A 482 -18.58 11.91 13.70
N ASN A 483 -18.28 10.73 14.27
CA ASN A 483 -19.17 9.99 15.17
C ASN A 483 -18.91 10.28 16.67
N ASP A 484 -18.36 11.44 16.99
CA ASP A 484 -18.12 11.95 18.34
C ASP A 484 -17.15 11.12 19.20
N TYR A 485 -16.20 10.41 18.56
CA TYR A 485 -15.08 9.75 19.23
C TYR A 485 -13.82 10.64 19.21
N ILE A 486 -13.04 10.61 20.29
CA ILE A 486 -11.64 11.04 20.26
C ILE A 486 -10.79 9.85 19.85
N ILE A 487 -9.85 10.04 18.92
CA ILE A 487 -8.94 8.99 18.48
C ILE A 487 -7.55 9.27 19.02
N VAL A 488 -6.93 8.28 19.63
CA VAL A 488 -5.56 8.28 20.15
C VAL A 488 -4.76 7.31 19.27
N ALA A 489 -3.89 7.84 18.45
CA ALA A 489 -3.15 7.09 17.43
C ALA A 489 -1.63 7.23 17.66
N PRO A 490 -1.03 6.35 18.49
CA PRO A 490 0.38 6.43 18.88
C PRO A 490 1.32 5.84 17.84
N ASN A 491 2.48 6.47 17.70
CA ASN A 491 3.63 5.94 17.00
C ASN A 491 4.53 5.16 17.97
N ARG A 492 4.05 3.98 18.38
CA ARG A 492 4.74 3.07 19.29
C ARG A 492 6.04 2.52 18.69
N ARG A 493 6.87 1.84 19.49
CA ARG A 493 8.05 1.16 18.97
C ARG A 493 7.75 0.19 17.83
N GLY A 494 8.70 0.10 16.88
CA GLY A 494 8.57 -0.67 15.66
C GLY A 494 7.98 0.10 14.50
N LEU A 495 7.64 1.39 14.66
CA LEU A 495 7.17 2.25 13.57
C LEU A 495 8.34 3.07 13.01
N PRO A 496 8.46 3.26 11.68
CA PRO A 496 9.50 4.09 11.06
C PRO A 496 9.30 5.58 11.36
N GLY A 497 10.36 6.38 11.13
CA GLY A 497 10.33 7.82 11.30
C GLY A 497 10.72 8.32 12.70
N PHE A 498 11.30 7.44 13.52
CA PHE A 498 11.81 7.75 14.87
C PHE A 498 13.21 7.18 15.10
N GLY A 499 13.94 6.88 14.02
CA GLY A 499 15.25 6.25 13.98
C GLY A 499 15.21 4.72 13.92
N GLY A 500 16.31 4.14 13.42
CA GLY A 500 16.45 2.70 13.23
C GLY A 500 16.36 1.90 14.54
N GLU A 501 16.90 2.45 15.67
CA GLU A 501 16.77 1.82 16.98
C GLU A 501 15.28 1.66 17.40
N TRP A 502 14.46 2.71 17.19
CA TRP A 502 13.03 2.66 17.52
C TRP A 502 12.28 1.64 16.64
N LEU A 503 12.63 1.59 15.36
CA LEU A 503 12.05 0.68 14.38
C LEU A 503 12.37 -0.79 14.70
N ALA A 504 13.64 -1.10 14.99
CA ALA A 504 14.10 -2.47 15.25
C ALA A 504 13.56 -3.09 16.55
N GLN A 505 13.12 -2.27 17.52
CA GLN A 505 12.67 -2.76 18.84
C GLN A 505 11.36 -3.55 18.82
N ILE A 506 10.72 -3.74 17.69
CA ILE A 506 9.54 -4.59 17.56
C ILE A 506 9.91 -6.07 17.38
N SER A 507 11.01 -6.36 16.69
CA SER A 507 11.43 -7.73 16.41
C SER A 507 11.81 -8.47 17.69
N GLY A 508 11.23 -9.63 17.90
CA GLY A 508 11.40 -10.45 19.11
C GLY A 508 10.62 -9.97 20.35
N ASP A 509 9.81 -8.89 20.23
CA ASP A 509 9.12 -8.29 21.39
C ASP A 509 7.66 -7.91 21.12
N TYR A 510 6.89 -8.73 20.40
CA TYR A 510 5.51 -8.41 20.03
C TYR A 510 4.56 -8.15 21.21
N GLY A 511 4.75 -8.81 22.34
CA GLY A 511 3.96 -8.63 23.56
C GLY A 511 4.61 -7.73 24.63
N GLY A 512 5.69 -7.03 24.31
CA GLY A 512 6.52 -6.32 25.27
C GLY A 512 6.32 -4.82 25.35
N GLN A 513 7.38 -4.06 25.07
CA GLN A 513 7.38 -2.61 25.27
C GLN A 513 6.39 -1.88 24.36
N ASN A 514 6.20 -2.34 23.12
CA ASN A 514 5.22 -1.76 22.19
C ASN A 514 3.78 -1.79 22.74
N MET A 515 3.40 -2.82 23.50
CA MET A 515 2.08 -2.90 24.16
C MET A 515 1.99 -1.91 25.33
N LYS A 516 3.08 -1.70 26.07
CA LYS A 516 3.15 -0.68 27.13
C LYS A 516 3.08 0.72 26.54
N ASP A 517 3.64 0.94 25.34
CA ASP A 517 3.55 2.20 24.62
C ASP A 517 2.08 2.53 24.26
N TYR A 518 1.31 1.57 23.74
CA TYR A 518 -0.12 1.73 23.52
C TYR A 518 -0.87 2.13 24.79
N LEU A 519 -0.62 1.43 25.90
CA LEU A 519 -1.26 1.73 27.17
C LEU A 519 -0.83 3.09 27.74
N SER A 520 0.44 3.47 27.56
CA SER A 520 0.93 4.81 27.96
C SER A 520 0.21 5.92 27.21
N ALA A 521 -0.03 5.75 25.90
CA ALA A 521 -0.73 6.73 25.09
C ALA A 521 -2.18 6.95 25.56
N ILE A 522 -2.95 5.88 25.71
CA ILE A 522 -4.35 6.00 26.12
C ILE A 522 -4.47 6.46 27.58
N ASP A 523 -3.60 6.02 28.47
CA ASP A 523 -3.59 6.43 29.88
C ASP A 523 -3.23 7.92 30.03
N ASP A 524 -2.36 8.45 29.17
CA ASP A 524 -2.02 9.86 29.19
C ASP A 524 -3.19 10.74 28.74
N VAL A 525 -3.81 10.43 27.59
CA VAL A 525 -4.96 11.18 27.08
C VAL A 525 -6.18 11.02 27.99
N ALA A 526 -6.33 9.87 28.66
CA ALA A 526 -7.43 9.65 29.62
C ALA A 526 -7.34 10.52 30.89
N LYS A 527 -6.24 11.23 31.14
CA LYS A 527 -6.15 12.22 32.24
C LYS A 527 -6.99 13.48 31.95
N GLU A 528 -7.26 13.75 30.71
CA GLU A 528 -8.00 14.94 30.27
C GLU A 528 -9.45 14.93 30.75
N PRO A 529 -9.99 16.08 31.20
CA PRO A 529 -11.34 16.15 31.78
C PRO A 529 -12.44 15.84 30.76
N TYR A 530 -12.18 16.01 29.48
CA TYR A 530 -13.11 15.73 28.39
C TYR A 530 -13.14 14.27 27.94
N VAL A 531 -12.28 13.40 28.49
CA VAL A 531 -12.28 11.97 28.20
C VAL A 531 -13.21 11.24 29.18
N ASN A 532 -14.11 10.41 28.62
CA ASN A 532 -14.91 9.51 29.43
C ASN A 532 -14.12 8.20 29.67
N LYS A 533 -13.51 8.08 30.83
CA LYS A 533 -12.69 6.91 31.20
C LYS A 533 -13.46 5.57 31.22
N ASP A 534 -14.79 5.65 31.41
CA ASP A 534 -15.65 4.46 31.41
C ASP A 534 -16.09 4.04 30.01
N LYS A 535 -15.66 4.77 28.97
CA LYS A 535 -16.04 4.59 27.56
C LYS A 535 -14.82 4.60 26.66
N LEU A 536 -13.80 3.79 26.97
CA LEU A 536 -12.62 3.59 26.14
C LEU A 536 -12.79 2.37 25.27
N GLY A 537 -12.43 2.48 23.99
CA GLY A 537 -12.36 1.37 23.03
C GLY A 537 -10.95 1.15 22.51
N CYS A 538 -10.66 -0.04 21.99
CA CYS A 538 -9.40 -0.38 21.34
C CYS A 538 -9.67 -1.02 19.99
N VAL A 539 -9.07 -0.48 18.93
CA VAL A 539 -9.32 -0.89 17.54
C VAL A 539 -8.02 -1.03 16.75
N GLY A 540 -7.93 -1.99 15.86
CA GLY A 540 -6.75 -2.16 14.99
C GLY A 540 -6.91 -3.23 13.95
N ALA A 541 -6.02 -3.21 12.93
CA ALA A 541 -5.98 -4.21 11.87
C ALA A 541 -4.58 -4.83 11.73
N SER A 542 -4.50 -6.05 11.20
CA SER A 542 -3.24 -6.74 10.93
C SER A 542 -2.45 -6.92 12.26
N TYR A 543 -1.22 -6.42 12.34
CA TYR A 543 -0.52 -6.34 13.62
C TYR A 543 -1.33 -5.55 14.67
N GLY A 544 -2.10 -4.52 14.27
CA GLY A 544 -3.02 -3.80 15.16
C GLY A 544 -4.18 -4.68 15.63
N GLY A 545 -4.65 -5.62 14.81
CA GLY A 545 -5.62 -6.65 15.17
C GLY A 545 -5.04 -7.66 16.17
N PHE A 546 -3.79 -8.09 15.98
CA PHE A 546 -3.02 -8.84 16.99
C PHE A 546 -2.96 -8.08 18.30
N SER A 547 -2.64 -6.77 18.23
CA SER A 547 -2.55 -5.92 19.42
C SER A 547 -3.88 -5.84 20.16
N ALA A 548 -5.02 -5.73 19.42
CA ALA A 548 -6.35 -5.74 20.01
C ALA A 548 -6.66 -7.09 20.71
N PHE A 549 -6.34 -8.23 20.09
CA PHE A 549 -6.49 -9.55 20.69
C PHE A 549 -5.60 -9.73 21.93
N TRP A 550 -4.35 -9.28 21.85
CA TRP A 550 -3.42 -9.36 22.99
C TRP A 550 -3.91 -8.49 24.15
N LEU A 551 -4.28 -7.23 23.86
CA LEU A 551 -4.80 -6.29 24.85
C LEU A 551 -6.12 -6.76 25.47
N ALA A 552 -6.97 -7.49 24.76
CA ALA A 552 -8.19 -8.07 25.33
C ALA A 552 -7.92 -8.96 26.53
N GLY A 553 -6.74 -9.61 26.59
CA GLY A 553 -6.27 -10.37 27.76
C GLY A 553 -5.44 -9.57 28.77
N HIS A 554 -5.03 -8.31 28.46
CA HIS A 554 -4.04 -7.58 29.25
C HIS A 554 -4.41 -6.12 29.58
N HIS A 555 -5.60 -5.64 29.21
CA HIS A 555 -5.98 -4.21 29.35
C HIS A 555 -6.32 -3.76 30.77
N GLN A 556 -6.42 -4.66 31.74
CA GLN A 556 -6.67 -4.33 33.15
C GLN A 556 -7.94 -3.47 33.33
N LYS A 557 -9.05 -3.88 32.67
CA LYS A 557 -10.36 -3.20 32.72
C LYS A 557 -10.44 -1.81 32.07
N ARG A 558 -9.42 -1.38 31.30
CA ARG A 558 -9.43 -0.06 30.64
C ARG A 558 -10.51 0.06 29.57
N PHE A 559 -10.61 -0.93 28.69
CA PHE A 559 -11.49 -0.87 27.52
C PHE A 559 -12.84 -1.52 27.78
N LYS A 560 -13.87 -1.02 27.08
CA LYS A 560 -15.25 -1.52 27.11
C LYS A 560 -15.67 -2.14 25.78
N ALA A 561 -14.90 -1.97 24.73
CA ALA A 561 -15.10 -2.60 23.42
C ALA A 561 -13.76 -2.79 22.71
N PHE A 562 -13.66 -3.88 21.95
CA PHE A 562 -12.56 -4.16 21.05
C PHE A 562 -13.07 -4.33 19.63
N ILE A 563 -12.25 -3.92 18.62
CA ILE A 563 -12.40 -4.32 17.23
C ILE A 563 -11.04 -4.80 16.74
N ALA A 564 -10.98 -6.05 16.27
CA ALA A 564 -9.80 -6.66 15.65
C ALA A 564 -10.13 -7.06 14.21
N HIS A 565 -9.43 -6.45 13.26
CA HIS A 565 -9.56 -6.74 11.84
C HIS A 565 -8.28 -7.44 11.36
N ASP A 566 -8.41 -8.57 10.68
CA ASP A 566 -7.31 -9.38 10.11
C ASP A 566 -6.16 -9.61 11.10
N GLY A 567 -6.48 -9.86 12.38
CA GLY A 567 -5.49 -9.96 13.44
C GLY A 567 -4.96 -11.38 13.63
N MET A 568 -3.67 -11.50 13.95
CA MET A 568 -3.05 -12.76 14.38
C MET A 568 -3.55 -13.14 15.78
N PHE A 569 -4.19 -14.30 15.90
CA PHE A 569 -4.71 -14.79 17.17
C PHE A 569 -3.86 -15.93 17.76
N ASN A 570 -3.43 -16.86 16.91
CA ASN A 570 -2.61 -18.02 17.27
C ASN A 570 -1.29 -17.96 16.48
N LEU A 571 -0.21 -17.46 17.09
CA LEU A 571 1.08 -17.26 16.43
C LEU A 571 1.71 -18.57 15.89
N PRO A 572 1.68 -19.73 16.58
CA PRO A 572 2.11 -21.00 15.99
C PRO A 572 1.37 -21.36 14.70
N GLN A 573 0.05 -21.14 14.66
CA GLN A 573 -0.75 -21.40 13.46
C GLN A 573 -0.43 -20.37 12.36
N GLN A 574 -0.33 -19.08 12.71
CA GLN A 574 0.04 -18.01 11.79
C GLN A 574 1.36 -18.31 11.07
N TYR A 575 2.38 -18.79 11.79
CA TYR A 575 3.65 -19.19 11.21
C TYR A 575 3.51 -20.23 10.08
N LEU A 576 2.55 -21.14 10.19
CA LEU A 576 2.34 -22.23 9.23
C LEU A 576 1.36 -21.87 8.09
N GLU A 577 0.58 -20.82 8.25
CA GLU A 577 -0.49 -20.45 7.31
C GLU A 577 -0.12 -19.27 6.40
N THR A 578 0.70 -18.33 6.90
CA THR A 578 1.03 -17.09 6.19
C THR A 578 1.80 -17.33 4.90
N GLU A 579 1.55 -16.49 3.91
CA GLU A 579 2.37 -16.42 2.69
C GLU A 579 3.74 -15.73 2.95
N GLU A 580 3.86 -14.96 4.04
CA GLU A 580 5.06 -14.20 4.44
C GLU A 580 5.85 -14.92 5.55
N MET A 581 6.38 -16.09 5.27
CA MET A 581 7.13 -16.85 6.30
C MET A 581 8.44 -16.19 6.72
N TRP A 582 9.11 -15.43 5.83
CA TRP A 582 10.31 -14.64 6.16
C TRP A 582 10.05 -13.68 7.33
N PHE A 583 8.92 -12.96 7.29
CA PHE A 583 8.51 -12.00 8.30
C PHE A 583 8.38 -12.65 9.68
N VAL A 584 7.67 -13.77 9.78
CA VAL A 584 7.51 -14.49 11.07
C VAL A 584 8.84 -15.04 11.57
N ASN A 585 9.71 -15.52 10.68
CA ASN A 585 11.04 -15.99 11.06
C ASN A 585 11.88 -14.89 11.69
N TRP A 586 11.88 -13.70 11.12
CA TRP A 586 12.64 -12.57 11.64
C TRP A 586 11.98 -11.99 12.91
N ASP A 587 10.74 -11.55 12.80
CA ASP A 587 10.08 -10.80 13.87
C ASP A 587 9.72 -11.64 15.10
N LEU A 588 9.43 -12.93 14.93
CA LEU A 588 9.24 -13.83 16.07
C LEU A 588 10.54 -14.53 16.49
N GLY A 589 11.64 -14.33 15.76
CA GLY A 589 12.96 -14.81 16.06
C GLY A 589 13.21 -16.28 15.72
N GLY A 590 12.32 -16.92 14.93
CA GLY A 590 12.44 -18.29 14.46
C GLY A 590 11.17 -19.11 14.63
N ALA A 591 11.27 -20.42 14.37
CA ALA A 591 10.12 -21.33 14.39
C ALA A 591 9.71 -21.73 15.83
N TYR A 592 8.42 -21.91 16.07
CA TYR A 592 7.90 -22.27 17.42
C TYR A 592 8.35 -23.64 17.93
N TRP A 593 8.87 -24.53 17.08
CA TRP A 593 9.44 -25.81 17.47
C TRP A 593 10.92 -25.75 17.86
N GLU A 594 11.60 -24.61 17.68
CA GLU A 594 12.97 -24.38 18.13
C GLU A 594 13.01 -24.14 19.64
N LYS A 595 12.95 -25.23 20.42
CA LYS A 595 12.74 -25.16 21.89
C LYS A 595 13.88 -24.46 22.63
N ASP A 596 15.10 -24.49 22.11
CA ASP A 596 16.27 -23.85 22.69
C ASP A 596 16.43 -22.38 22.27
N ASN A 597 15.64 -21.91 21.30
CA ASN A 597 15.61 -20.54 20.83
C ASN A 597 14.76 -19.67 21.74
N LYS A 598 15.42 -18.99 22.70
CA LYS A 598 14.73 -18.18 23.70
C LYS A 598 13.88 -17.04 23.12
N THR A 599 14.35 -16.38 22.05
CA THR A 599 13.61 -15.29 21.38
C THR A 599 12.32 -15.83 20.79
N ALA A 600 12.39 -16.91 20.02
CA ALA A 600 11.21 -17.55 19.45
C ALA A 600 10.23 -18.00 20.55
N GLN A 601 10.70 -18.72 21.58
CA GLN A 601 9.84 -19.19 22.66
C GLN A 601 9.18 -18.02 23.42
N ASN A 602 9.89 -16.91 23.65
CA ASN A 602 9.31 -15.71 24.25
C ASN A 602 8.20 -15.12 23.34
N SER A 603 8.46 -14.98 22.05
CA SER A 603 7.48 -14.46 21.08
C SER A 603 6.19 -15.30 21.08
N TYR A 604 6.31 -16.62 20.94
CA TYR A 604 5.14 -17.52 20.94
C TYR A 604 4.41 -17.60 22.30
N SER A 605 5.09 -17.34 23.41
CA SER A 605 4.45 -17.24 24.73
C SER A 605 3.53 -16.03 24.86
N ASN A 606 3.66 -15.04 23.97
CA ASN A 606 2.78 -13.86 23.87
C ASN A 606 1.61 -14.05 22.89
N SER A 607 1.40 -15.25 22.37
CA SER A 607 0.30 -15.53 21.45
C SER A 607 -1.07 -15.28 22.11
N PRO A 608 -1.95 -14.45 21.53
CA PRO A 608 -3.21 -14.02 22.16
C PRO A 608 -4.12 -15.18 22.59
N HIS A 609 -4.14 -16.30 21.85
CA HIS A 609 -4.96 -17.47 22.18
C HIS A 609 -4.67 -18.09 23.55
N LEU A 610 -3.48 -17.84 24.10
CA LEU A 610 -3.09 -18.34 25.44
C LEU A 610 -3.74 -17.56 26.58
N PHE A 611 -4.38 -16.42 26.31
CA PHE A 611 -4.92 -15.50 27.29
C PHE A 611 -6.44 -15.29 27.18
N VAL A 612 -7.14 -16.13 26.43
CA VAL A 612 -8.60 -16.04 26.25
C VAL A 612 -9.37 -16.26 27.56
N ASP A 613 -8.77 -16.93 28.54
CA ASP A 613 -9.31 -17.08 29.88
C ASP A 613 -9.48 -15.75 30.63
N LYS A 614 -8.74 -14.70 30.21
CA LYS A 614 -8.80 -13.33 30.75
C LYS A 614 -9.72 -12.40 29.97
N TRP A 615 -10.25 -12.85 28.84
CA TRP A 615 -11.14 -12.03 28.02
C TRP A 615 -12.49 -11.85 28.72
N ASP A 616 -12.92 -10.60 28.88
CA ASP A 616 -14.15 -10.21 29.58
C ASP A 616 -14.89 -9.03 28.93
N THR A 617 -14.35 -8.53 27.84
CA THR A 617 -14.82 -7.30 27.17
C THR A 617 -15.30 -7.61 25.76
N PRO A 618 -16.44 -7.04 25.34
CA PRO A 618 -17.03 -7.26 24.01
C PRO A 618 -16.02 -7.03 22.86
N ILE A 619 -16.04 -7.92 21.86
CA ILE A 619 -15.12 -7.87 20.74
C ILE A 619 -15.83 -8.09 19.39
N LEU A 620 -15.57 -7.20 18.41
CA LEU A 620 -15.90 -7.38 17.01
C LEU A 620 -14.65 -7.90 16.27
N VAL A 621 -14.82 -9.02 15.57
CA VAL A 621 -13.80 -9.60 14.70
C VAL A 621 -14.20 -9.37 13.25
N ILE A 622 -13.29 -8.83 12.43
CA ILE A 622 -13.51 -8.61 11.00
C ILE A 622 -12.42 -9.33 10.20
N HIS A 623 -12.77 -10.01 9.09
CA HIS A 623 -11.80 -10.73 8.28
C HIS A 623 -12.24 -10.90 6.82
N GLY A 624 -11.28 -10.89 5.88
CA GLY A 624 -11.45 -11.33 4.49
C GLY A 624 -11.07 -12.80 4.30
N GLU A 625 -11.87 -13.60 3.58
CA GLU A 625 -11.55 -15.02 3.36
C GLU A 625 -10.38 -15.24 2.37
N LYS A 626 -10.10 -14.25 1.53
CA LYS A 626 -8.96 -14.29 0.60
C LYS A 626 -7.67 -13.70 1.19
N ASP A 627 -7.65 -13.43 2.47
CA ASP A 627 -6.45 -13.00 3.17
C ASP A 627 -5.51 -14.20 3.38
N TYR A 628 -4.40 -14.22 2.63
CA TYR A 628 -3.36 -15.25 2.77
C TYR A 628 -2.15 -14.76 3.56
N ARG A 629 -2.15 -13.48 3.96
CA ARG A 629 -1.17 -12.89 4.87
C ARG A 629 -1.48 -13.27 6.31
N ILE A 630 -2.71 -13.02 6.75
CA ILE A 630 -3.26 -13.49 8.03
C ILE A 630 -4.59 -14.17 7.72
N LEU A 631 -4.61 -15.50 7.73
CA LEU A 631 -5.75 -16.24 7.23
C LEU A 631 -7.01 -16.05 8.09
N ALA A 632 -8.18 -16.11 7.45
CA ALA A 632 -9.48 -15.97 8.10
C ALA A 632 -9.69 -16.96 9.27
N SER A 633 -9.00 -18.08 9.28
CA SER A 633 -8.95 -19.05 10.39
C SER A 633 -8.55 -18.41 11.71
N GLN A 634 -7.69 -17.39 11.71
CA GLN A 634 -7.27 -16.64 12.89
C GLN A 634 -8.45 -15.87 13.51
N GLY A 635 -9.19 -15.14 12.67
CA GLY A 635 -10.38 -14.39 13.09
C GLY A 635 -11.50 -15.31 13.56
N MET A 636 -11.77 -16.41 12.82
CA MET A 636 -12.78 -17.41 13.21
C MET A 636 -12.44 -18.06 14.54
N ALA A 637 -11.18 -18.39 14.79
CA ALA A 637 -10.75 -18.98 16.05
C ALA A 637 -10.91 -18.00 17.23
N ALA A 638 -10.58 -16.72 17.03
CA ALA A 638 -10.76 -15.68 18.04
C ALA A 638 -12.23 -15.46 18.38
N PHE A 639 -13.10 -15.37 17.37
CA PHE A 639 -14.55 -15.26 17.55
C PHE A 639 -15.13 -16.45 18.31
N ASN A 640 -14.78 -17.67 17.91
CA ASN A 640 -15.25 -18.90 18.57
C ASN A 640 -14.79 -18.94 20.03
N ALA A 641 -13.53 -18.56 20.31
CA ALA A 641 -13.01 -18.50 21.68
C ALA A 641 -13.80 -17.50 22.55
N ALA A 642 -14.10 -16.31 22.03
CA ALA A 642 -14.93 -15.32 22.73
C ALA A 642 -16.33 -15.86 23.05
N ILE A 643 -17.02 -16.44 22.09
CA ILE A 643 -18.37 -17.03 22.27
C ILE A 643 -18.34 -18.17 23.31
N LEU A 644 -17.38 -19.10 23.20
CA LEU A 644 -17.25 -20.22 24.15
C LEU A 644 -16.94 -19.76 25.58
N ARG A 645 -16.29 -18.62 25.73
CA ARG A 645 -16.02 -17.97 27.00
C ARG A 645 -17.19 -17.15 27.56
N GLY A 646 -18.28 -17.01 26.79
CA GLY A 646 -19.42 -16.16 27.13
C GLY A 646 -19.13 -14.65 27.02
N VAL A 647 -18.07 -14.28 26.30
CA VAL A 647 -17.75 -12.87 25.98
C VAL A 647 -18.64 -12.45 24.81
N PRO A 648 -19.38 -11.31 24.88
CA PRO A 648 -20.13 -10.80 23.78
C PRO A 648 -19.23 -10.57 22.54
N ALA A 649 -19.55 -11.23 21.45
CA ALA A 649 -18.76 -11.09 20.22
C ALA A 649 -19.65 -11.05 18.99
N GLU A 650 -19.14 -10.37 17.95
CA GLU A 650 -19.72 -10.35 16.59
C GLU A 650 -18.59 -10.59 15.59
N MET A 651 -18.90 -11.23 14.46
CA MET A 651 -17.94 -11.46 13.39
C MET A 651 -18.51 -10.95 12.08
N LEU A 652 -17.76 -10.08 11.39
CA LEU A 652 -17.99 -9.66 10.02
C LEU A 652 -16.97 -10.35 9.12
N ILE A 653 -17.42 -11.25 8.26
CA ILE A 653 -16.59 -11.96 7.30
C ILE A 653 -16.94 -11.52 5.87
N PHE A 654 -15.90 -11.31 5.05
CA PHE A 654 -16.04 -10.98 3.63
C PHE A 654 -15.48 -12.12 2.78
N PRO A 655 -16.32 -12.93 2.14
CA PRO A 655 -15.88 -14.09 1.34
C PRO A 655 -15.02 -13.72 0.13
N ASP A 656 -15.07 -12.48 -0.31
CA ASP A 656 -14.50 -12.00 -1.56
C ASP A 656 -13.52 -10.82 -1.41
N GLU A 657 -13.13 -10.50 -0.18
CA GLU A 657 -12.07 -9.53 0.15
C GLU A 657 -10.81 -10.23 0.66
N ASN A 658 -9.67 -9.56 0.47
CA ASN A 658 -8.36 -9.97 0.96
C ASN A 658 -8.01 -9.31 2.31
N HIS A 659 -6.73 -9.03 2.57
CA HIS A 659 -6.25 -8.30 3.75
C HIS A 659 -6.80 -6.86 3.82
N TRP A 660 -7.34 -6.35 2.71
CA TRP A 660 -7.99 -5.03 2.61
C TRP A 660 -9.47 -5.20 2.20
N VAL A 661 -10.29 -4.21 2.55
CA VAL A 661 -11.67 -4.12 2.08
C VAL A 661 -11.73 -3.09 0.97
N LEU A 662 -11.86 -3.55 -0.27
CA LEU A 662 -11.65 -2.75 -1.48
C LEU A 662 -12.93 -2.41 -2.24
N LYS A 663 -13.97 -3.23 -2.13
CA LYS A 663 -15.24 -3.00 -2.81
C LYS A 663 -16.07 -1.95 -2.09
N PRO A 664 -16.75 -1.05 -2.82
CA PRO A 664 -17.50 0.06 -2.22
C PRO A 664 -18.57 -0.36 -1.21
N GLN A 665 -19.40 -1.36 -1.55
CA GLN A 665 -20.46 -1.83 -0.63
C GLN A 665 -19.86 -2.51 0.60
N ASN A 666 -18.82 -3.30 0.43
CA ASN A 666 -18.11 -3.92 1.55
C ASN A 666 -17.47 -2.87 2.46
N GLY A 667 -16.87 -1.82 1.88
CA GLY A 667 -16.29 -0.73 2.63
C GLY A 667 -17.33 0.07 3.43
N VAL A 668 -18.51 0.32 2.86
CA VAL A 668 -19.64 0.95 3.57
C VAL A 668 -20.16 0.04 4.68
N LEU A 669 -20.33 -1.25 4.42
CA LEU A 669 -20.75 -2.24 5.43
C LEU A 669 -19.73 -2.30 6.58
N TRP A 670 -18.43 -2.32 6.26
CA TRP A 670 -17.35 -2.28 7.24
C TRP A 670 -17.49 -1.06 8.16
N GLN A 671 -17.64 0.14 7.60
CA GLN A 671 -17.77 1.38 8.36
C GLN A 671 -19.02 1.37 9.26
N ARG A 672 -20.15 0.93 8.73
CA ARG A 672 -21.42 0.86 9.48
C ARG A 672 -21.34 -0.13 10.64
N THR A 673 -20.77 -1.32 10.39
CA THR A 673 -20.58 -2.35 11.43
C THR A 673 -19.59 -1.88 12.49
N PHE A 674 -18.48 -1.27 12.07
CA PHE A 674 -17.46 -0.72 12.96
C PHE A 674 -18.05 0.34 13.91
N ILE A 675 -18.73 1.35 13.37
CA ILE A 675 -19.34 2.41 14.17
C ILE A 675 -20.50 1.87 15.01
N GLY A 676 -21.38 1.04 14.44
CA GLY A 676 -22.49 0.43 15.15
C GLY A 676 -22.07 -0.39 16.36
N TRP A 677 -20.95 -1.14 16.25
CA TRP A 677 -20.36 -1.87 17.36
C TRP A 677 -19.87 -0.95 18.48
N LEU A 678 -19.13 0.09 18.11
CA LEU A 678 -18.63 1.07 19.09
C LEU A 678 -19.77 1.84 19.76
N ASP A 679 -20.78 2.26 19.02
CA ASP A 679 -21.95 2.96 19.56
C ASP A 679 -22.71 2.11 20.58
N LYS A 680 -22.88 0.82 20.29
CA LYS A 680 -23.54 -0.15 21.18
C LYS A 680 -22.86 -0.27 22.56
N TRP A 681 -21.57 -0.17 22.61
CA TRP A 681 -20.82 -0.43 23.85
C TRP A 681 -20.23 0.83 24.49
N LEU A 682 -20.07 1.92 23.75
CA LEU A 682 -19.39 3.12 24.22
C LEU A 682 -20.32 4.36 24.30
N LYS A 683 -21.53 4.30 23.79
CA LYS A 683 -22.54 5.35 23.93
C LYS A 683 -23.73 4.89 24.75
#